data_814e0a0cbcb60dadd1879bf206e0ab62
#
_entry.id   814e0a0cbcb60dadd1879bf206e0ab62
#
_cell.length_a   1.000
_cell.length_b   1.000
_cell.length_c   1.000
_cell.angle_alpha   90.00
_cell.angle_beta   90.00
_cell.angle_gamma   90.00
#
_symmetry.space_group_name_H-M   'P 1'
#
loop_
_entity.id
_entity.type
_entity.pdbx_description
1 polymer ?
#
loop_
_entity_poly.entity_id
_entity_poly.type
_entity_poly.pdbx_seq_one_letter_code
_entity_poly.pdbx_strand_id
1 'polypeptide(L)'
;MRTRATFALALAGLLGCGGGSAPAQEERSDTTGDERPEELSTLQQLNQRAREGAVTDTLHGVSVEDPYRALEEDSPLTREWIEAQTARTAERLSEWRDPAAAERLDALLSIGVIGAPVVAGRRIFYTKRDGDREQPALYLRENGALRDAPLVDPATYGERAALDWFYPSPGGRYVAFGISNDGDERSTLRVLDVNEGELLEDVIDHTKWTAVTWLHSEDGFYYRRYPRGGEPDYDPEAEDTYHLRLFFHPLGGDPAEDPLVYAPTEGTNFPSASVSDDDRWLVINDFRGWSQSDVLLFDRGRARRGRLNVPDEDHPLVPVVTGQDHLYNGFAHRGRLYVLHNDGAPRYRVDAVEPARAAERAAWETVIPEGDGAIEGVQILRDRIAVHTIEDVASRVRVYRLNGRADGEIELPGRGELFGFDGDAETGQLALGFSSFVHPPSLLTWSARGRQLEEVDRVQTDVDFDAITLSQAWVESADGTRVNVYYAHARDMARDGSQRVLLNAYGGFNVSLLPGFQRNALYWIERGGVYAVANLRGGGEFGEAWHQAGNLGNKEKVFEDMEAVVRWLGGESGISRPERIAITGGSNGGLLMGAMITRAPETFAATVSGVGLYDMVRYHHFPPAELWVTEYGSAEDETQLGWLLGYSPYHRVREGVDYPAILITTADHDTRVHWAHSTKFTAALQEAEGGADPDIFFYMVRQVGHGAGTRRSDTVERYVRLYTFVERYLGDGASR
;
A
#
# COMPACT_ATOMS: atom_id res chain seq x y z
N MET A 1 17.71 -3.93 -4.25
CA MET A 1 17.02 -2.79 -4.85
C MET A 1 15.50 -2.94 -4.90
N ARG A 2 14.95 -4.06 -4.42
CA ARG A 2 13.51 -4.37 -4.45
C ARG A 2 12.71 -3.79 -3.26
N THR A 3 13.37 -3.15 -2.29
CA THR A 3 12.77 -2.86 -0.98
C THR A 3 11.76 -1.71 -0.96
N ARG A 4 11.86 -0.71 -1.84
CA ARG A 4 10.88 0.41 -1.89
C ARG A 4 9.59 0.03 -2.61
N ALA A 5 9.69 -0.72 -3.72
CA ALA A 5 8.50 -1.15 -4.48
C ALA A 5 7.64 -2.15 -3.69
N THR A 6 8.24 -3.00 -2.86
CA THR A 6 7.52 -4.02 -2.08
C THR A 6 6.69 -3.42 -0.93
N PHE A 7 7.13 -2.31 -0.33
CA PHE A 7 6.37 -1.63 0.72
C PHE A 7 5.21 -0.76 0.18
N ALA A 8 5.39 -0.12 -0.98
CA ALA A 8 4.36 0.73 -1.58
C ALA A 8 3.24 -0.07 -2.28
N LEU A 9 3.56 -1.19 -2.94
CA LEU A 9 2.58 -2.03 -3.64
C LEU A 9 1.63 -2.81 -2.69
N ALA A 10 2.06 -3.10 -1.46
CA ALA A 10 1.22 -3.76 -0.47
C ALA A 10 0.10 -2.86 0.10
N LEU A 11 0.11 -1.55 -0.17
CA LEU A 11 -0.89 -0.59 0.33
C LEU A 11 -2.07 -0.33 -0.61
N ALA A 12 -2.02 -0.76 -1.88
CA ALA A 12 -3.02 -0.40 -2.90
C ALA A 12 -4.13 -1.43 -3.16
N GLY A 13 -4.10 -2.61 -2.53
CA GLY A 13 -5.09 -3.67 -2.75
C GLY A 13 -6.07 -3.83 -1.59
N LEU A 14 -7.32 -3.50 -1.75
CA LEU A 14 -8.35 -3.70 -0.72
C LEU A 14 -9.66 -4.26 -1.26
N LEU A 15 -10.12 -5.30 -0.71
CA LEU A 15 -11.29 -5.87 -0.05
C LEU A 15 -12.23 -6.77 -0.86
N GLY A 16 -12.72 -7.80 -0.21
CA GLY A 16 -13.82 -8.62 -0.65
C GLY A 16 -14.71 -9.17 0.45
N CYS A 17 -15.87 -9.62 0.25
CA CYS A 17 -16.53 -10.89 0.32
C CYS A 17 -18.02 -10.88 0.46
N GLY A 18 -18.59 -11.93 -0.04
CA GLY A 18 -19.98 -12.12 -0.24
C GLY A 18 -20.65 -13.29 0.52
N GLY A 19 -21.90 -13.54 0.18
CA GLY A 19 -22.71 -14.74 0.37
C GLY A 19 -23.88 -14.56 1.33
N GLY A 20 -24.97 -14.71 0.95
CA GLY A 20 -26.18 -15.11 0.39
C GLY A 20 -27.20 -15.68 1.35
N SER A 21 -28.43 -15.20 1.33
CA SER A 21 -29.71 -15.93 1.17
C SER A 21 -30.91 -15.04 1.53
N ALA A 22 -31.95 -15.13 0.73
CA ALA A 22 -33.19 -14.35 0.70
C ALA A 22 -34.33 -15.04 1.46
N PRO A 23 -35.64 -14.60 1.31
CA PRO A 23 -36.28 -13.57 2.15
C PRO A 23 -37.57 -14.09 2.81
N ALA A 24 -38.16 -13.32 3.71
CA ALA A 24 -39.57 -13.49 4.07
C ALA A 24 -40.27 -12.13 4.10
N GLN A 25 -41.40 -12.05 3.42
CA GLN A 25 -42.34 -10.94 3.41
C GLN A 25 -43.17 -10.92 4.67
N GLU A 26 -43.46 -9.74 5.23
CA GLU A 26 -44.71 -9.53 5.98
C GLU A 26 -45.19 -8.05 5.94
N GLU A 27 -46.49 -7.90 6.13
CA GLU A 27 -47.39 -6.84 5.73
C GLU A 27 -47.30 -5.55 6.58
N ARG A 28 -47.64 -4.45 5.91
CA ARG A 28 -47.92 -3.13 6.54
C ARG A 28 -49.25 -3.12 7.28
N SER A 29 -49.24 -2.59 8.49
CA SER A 29 -50.47 -2.03 9.12
C SER A 29 -50.22 -0.62 9.62
N ASP A 30 -51.08 0.28 9.13
CA ASP A 30 -51.26 1.67 9.54
C ASP A 30 -51.88 1.74 10.94
N THR A 31 -51.28 2.50 11.87
CA THR A 31 -52.04 3.03 13.02
C THR A 31 -51.45 4.34 13.54
N THR A 32 -52.33 5.27 13.74
CA THR A 32 -52.20 6.63 14.24
C THR A 32 -51.69 6.79 15.68
N GLY A 33 -50.93 7.84 15.88
CA GLY A 33 -50.42 8.56 17.03
C GLY A 33 -50.84 8.21 18.46
N ASP A 34 -49.82 7.99 19.23
CA ASP A 34 -49.77 8.20 20.67
C ASP A 34 -48.29 8.49 21.04
N GLU A 35 -47.99 9.65 21.64
CA GLU A 35 -46.66 10.05 22.07
C GLU A 35 -46.21 9.18 23.24
N ARG A 36 -45.74 7.98 22.96
CA ARG A 36 -44.88 7.22 23.87
C ARG A 36 -43.43 7.68 23.65
N PRO A 37 -42.54 7.61 24.68
CA PRO A 37 -41.11 7.79 24.45
C PRO A 37 -40.70 6.82 23.30
N GLU A 38 -40.12 7.36 22.23
CA GLU A 38 -39.62 6.53 21.13
C GLU A 38 -38.72 5.41 21.71
N GLU A 39 -39.12 4.18 21.52
CA GLU A 39 -38.24 3.03 21.86
C GLU A 39 -37.00 3.16 21.00
N LEU A 40 -35.80 3.19 21.66
CA LEU A 40 -34.52 3.23 20.95
C LEU A 40 -34.43 2.08 19.96
N SER A 41 -33.91 2.37 18.76
CA SER A 41 -33.61 1.32 17.78
C SER A 41 -32.58 0.32 18.33
N THR A 42 -32.50 -0.87 17.78
CA THR A 42 -31.52 -1.90 18.16
C THR A 42 -30.10 -1.32 18.16
N LEU A 43 -29.75 -0.53 17.17
CA LEU A 43 -28.42 0.10 17.06
C LEU A 43 -28.16 1.13 18.15
N GLN A 44 -29.15 1.98 18.45
CA GLN A 44 -29.05 2.93 19.55
C GLN A 44 -28.89 2.23 20.91
N GLN A 45 -29.58 1.12 21.13
CA GLN A 45 -29.42 0.31 22.34
C GLN A 45 -28.02 -0.31 22.43
N LEU A 46 -27.46 -0.78 21.31
CA LEU A 46 -26.09 -1.34 21.26
C LEU A 46 -25.04 -0.25 21.50
N ASN A 47 -25.18 0.94 20.90
CA ASN A 47 -24.30 2.08 21.15
C ASN A 47 -24.38 2.52 22.62
N GLN A 48 -25.57 2.58 23.22
CA GLN A 48 -25.74 2.89 24.64
C GLN A 48 -25.04 1.85 25.54
N ARG A 49 -25.21 0.56 25.29
CA ARG A 49 -24.51 -0.51 26.02
C ARG A 49 -23.00 -0.40 25.88
N ALA A 50 -22.50 -0.08 24.70
CA ALA A 50 -21.07 0.13 24.46
C ALA A 50 -20.53 1.33 25.26
N ARG A 51 -21.34 2.40 25.36
CA ARG A 51 -20.99 3.60 26.13
C ARG A 51 -20.97 3.38 27.65
N GLU A 52 -21.66 2.36 28.19
CA GLU A 52 -21.54 1.98 29.61
C GLU A 52 -20.10 1.58 29.99
N GLY A 53 -19.28 1.18 29.01
CA GLY A 53 -17.86 0.90 29.15
C GLY A 53 -16.93 2.09 28.88
N ALA A 54 -17.45 3.32 28.93
CA ALA A 54 -16.65 4.53 28.68
C ALA A 54 -15.51 4.67 29.69
N VAL A 55 -14.35 5.09 29.21
CA VAL A 55 -13.13 5.31 30.00
C VAL A 55 -12.65 6.74 29.78
N THR A 56 -12.04 7.31 30.81
CA THR A 56 -11.31 8.57 30.70
C THR A 56 -9.88 8.32 31.13
N ASP A 57 -8.95 8.44 30.18
CA ASP A 57 -7.53 8.35 30.46
C ASP A 57 -6.96 9.71 30.85
N THR A 58 -5.89 9.72 31.65
CA THR A 58 -5.14 10.94 31.94
C THR A 58 -3.72 10.78 31.41
N LEU A 59 -3.42 11.44 30.29
CA LEU A 59 -2.12 11.40 29.62
C LEU A 59 -1.45 12.75 29.78
N HIS A 60 -0.26 12.81 30.39
CA HIS A 60 0.50 14.06 30.64
C HIS A 60 -0.34 15.18 31.30
N GLY A 61 -1.33 14.81 32.13
CA GLY A 61 -2.24 15.76 32.77
C GLY A 61 -3.43 16.20 31.90
N VAL A 62 -3.54 15.71 30.66
CA VAL A 62 -4.68 15.92 29.77
C VAL A 62 -5.70 14.80 29.98
N SER A 63 -6.96 15.16 30.19
CA SER A 63 -8.07 14.20 30.26
C SER A 63 -8.54 13.87 28.84
N VAL A 64 -8.48 12.58 28.47
CA VAL A 64 -8.90 12.06 27.17
C VAL A 64 -10.06 11.10 27.36
N GLU A 65 -11.22 11.48 26.85
CA GLU A 65 -12.43 10.66 26.92
C GLU A 65 -12.44 9.60 25.80
N ASP A 66 -12.79 8.37 26.17
CA ASP A 66 -12.97 7.25 25.26
C ASP A 66 -14.35 6.60 25.53
N PRO A 67 -15.42 7.16 24.98
CA PRO A 67 -16.77 6.72 25.25
C PRO A 67 -17.09 5.32 24.73
N TYR A 68 -16.32 4.79 23.79
CA TYR A 68 -16.56 3.49 23.14
C TYR A 68 -15.39 2.51 23.34
N ARG A 69 -14.63 2.62 24.44
CA ARG A 69 -13.55 1.68 24.78
C ARG A 69 -14.00 0.22 24.76
N ALA A 70 -15.24 -0.07 25.13
CA ALA A 70 -15.80 -1.42 25.14
C ALA A 70 -15.84 -2.08 23.75
N LEU A 71 -15.73 -1.30 22.65
CA LEU A 71 -15.69 -1.79 21.28
C LEU A 71 -14.24 -2.04 20.76
N GLU A 72 -13.22 -2.02 21.61
CA GLU A 72 -11.84 -2.37 21.24
C GLU A 72 -11.57 -3.87 21.33
N GLU A 73 -12.25 -4.58 22.22
CA GLU A 73 -12.00 -5.98 22.49
C GLU A 73 -12.98 -6.89 21.74
N ASP A 74 -12.54 -8.09 21.38
CA ASP A 74 -13.40 -9.14 20.83
C ASP A 74 -14.33 -9.72 21.91
N SER A 75 -15.34 -8.96 22.28
CA SER A 75 -16.34 -9.29 23.29
C SER A 75 -17.68 -9.74 22.67
N PRO A 76 -18.57 -10.42 23.43
CA PRO A 76 -19.93 -10.69 22.94
C PRO A 76 -20.68 -9.43 22.51
N LEU A 77 -20.51 -8.30 23.22
CA LEU A 77 -21.12 -7.02 22.86
C LEU A 77 -20.59 -6.50 21.53
N THR A 78 -19.28 -6.53 21.34
CA THR A 78 -18.63 -6.06 20.12
C THR A 78 -19.05 -6.88 18.90
N ARG A 79 -19.13 -8.21 19.06
CA ARG A 79 -19.61 -9.11 17.98
C ARG A 79 -21.06 -8.82 17.63
N GLU A 80 -21.96 -8.69 18.62
CA GLU A 80 -23.36 -8.34 18.43
C GLU A 80 -23.49 -6.99 17.70
N TRP A 81 -22.69 -5.98 18.11
CA TRP A 81 -22.64 -4.67 17.47
C TRP A 81 -22.21 -4.74 16.01
N ILE A 82 -21.10 -5.43 15.73
CA ILE A 82 -20.56 -5.61 14.37
C ILE A 82 -21.58 -6.32 13.46
N GLU A 83 -22.22 -7.37 13.97
CA GLU A 83 -23.23 -8.12 13.20
C GLU A 83 -24.45 -7.28 12.87
N ALA A 84 -24.99 -6.56 13.85
CA ALA A 84 -26.16 -5.69 13.64
C ALA A 84 -25.86 -4.54 12.64
N GLN A 85 -24.69 -3.87 12.77
CA GLN A 85 -24.29 -2.81 11.86
C GLN A 85 -24.04 -3.33 10.44
N THR A 86 -23.35 -4.47 10.32
CA THR A 86 -23.08 -5.09 9.02
C THR A 86 -24.36 -5.53 8.33
N ALA A 87 -25.30 -6.13 9.08
CA ALA A 87 -26.60 -6.54 8.54
C ALA A 87 -27.40 -5.36 8.03
N ARG A 88 -27.53 -4.27 8.83
CA ARG A 88 -28.20 -3.03 8.39
C ARG A 88 -27.60 -2.49 7.09
N THR A 89 -26.28 -2.40 7.05
CA THR A 89 -25.57 -1.87 5.87
C THR A 89 -25.79 -2.76 4.65
N ALA A 90 -25.72 -4.09 4.82
CA ALA A 90 -25.98 -5.06 3.74
C ALA A 90 -27.41 -4.94 3.20
N GLU A 91 -28.40 -4.79 4.08
CA GLU A 91 -29.81 -4.61 3.69
C GLU A 91 -29.97 -3.34 2.84
N ARG A 92 -29.49 -2.18 3.32
CA ARG A 92 -29.57 -0.92 2.58
C ARG A 92 -28.87 -0.95 1.24
N LEU A 93 -27.65 -1.49 1.19
CA LEU A 93 -26.90 -1.62 -0.06
C LEU A 93 -27.58 -2.61 -1.04
N SER A 94 -28.24 -3.65 -0.53
CA SER A 94 -29.00 -4.58 -1.37
C SER A 94 -30.23 -3.90 -1.99
N GLU A 95 -30.93 -3.06 -1.24
CA GLU A 95 -32.06 -2.26 -1.74
C GLU A 95 -31.66 -1.29 -2.85
N TRP A 96 -30.47 -0.69 -2.75
CA TRP A 96 -29.97 0.32 -3.67
C TRP A 96 -29.18 -0.26 -4.85
N ARG A 97 -28.82 -1.55 -4.80
CA ARG A 97 -27.96 -2.23 -5.79
C ARG A 97 -28.62 -2.21 -7.18
N ASP A 98 -27.89 -1.67 -8.16
CA ASP A 98 -28.18 -1.82 -9.57
C ASP A 98 -27.51 -3.10 -10.12
N PRO A 99 -28.28 -4.14 -10.54
CA PRO A 99 -27.69 -5.35 -11.10
C PRO A 99 -26.83 -5.11 -12.36
N ALA A 100 -27.22 -4.14 -13.21
CA ALA A 100 -26.44 -3.80 -14.41
C ALA A 100 -25.09 -3.16 -14.05
N ALA A 101 -25.05 -2.35 -12.98
CA ALA A 101 -23.82 -1.79 -12.43
C ALA A 101 -22.88 -2.90 -11.92
N ALA A 102 -23.43 -3.87 -11.19
CA ALA A 102 -22.66 -5.00 -10.67
C ALA A 102 -22.09 -5.86 -11.80
N GLU A 103 -22.87 -6.14 -12.85
CA GLU A 103 -22.40 -6.89 -14.03
C GLU A 103 -21.27 -6.11 -14.77
N ARG A 104 -21.43 -4.79 -14.95
CA ARG A 104 -20.39 -4.00 -15.62
C ARG A 104 -19.11 -3.91 -14.80
N LEU A 105 -19.20 -3.73 -13.48
CA LEU A 105 -18.05 -3.75 -12.58
C LEU A 105 -17.34 -5.11 -12.61
N ASP A 106 -18.08 -6.23 -12.61
CA ASP A 106 -17.49 -7.55 -12.73
C ASP A 106 -16.72 -7.69 -14.06
N ALA A 107 -17.32 -7.26 -15.18
CA ALA A 107 -16.66 -7.28 -16.48
C ALA A 107 -15.37 -6.43 -16.50
N LEU A 108 -15.38 -5.22 -15.95
CA LEU A 108 -14.20 -4.35 -15.88
C LEU A 108 -13.11 -4.91 -14.94
N LEU A 109 -13.50 -5.47 -13.80
CA LEU A 109 -12.55 -6.06 -12.84
C LEU A 109 -12.05 -7.45 -13.27
N SER A 110 -12.74 -8.10 -14.22
CA SER A 110 -12.27 -9.30 -14.92
C SER A 110 -11.22 -8.99 -16.00
N ILE A 111 -11.04 -7.71 -16.40
CA ILE A 111 -9.88 -7.30 -17.18
C ILE A 111 -8.61 -7.77 -16.45
N GLY A 112 -7.72 -8.45 -17.17
CA GLY A 112 -6.55 -9.12 -16.63
C GLY A 112 -5.63 -8.22 -15.77
N VAL A 113 -4.71 -8.83 -15.08
CA VAL A 113 -3.66 -8.16 -14.30
C VAL A 113 -2.30 -8.64 -14.77
N ILE A 114 -1.34 -7.74 -14.88
CA ILE A 114 0.08 -8.01 -15.00
C ILE A 114 0.74 -7.37 -13.77
N GLY A 115 1.49 -8.15 -12.99
CA GLY A 115 2.25 -7.67 -11.85
C GLY A 115 3.67 -7.26 -12.22
N ALA A 116 4.39 -6.74 -11.24
CA ALA A 116 5.77 -6.27 -11.41
C ALA A 116 6.69 -7.39 -11.93
N PRO A 117 7.43 -7.16 -13.03
CA PRO A 117 8.37 -8.12 -13.56
C PRO A 117 9.65 -8.19 -12.72
N VAL A 118 10.27 -9.38 -12.74
CA VAL A 118 11.59 -9.65 -12.16
C VAL A 118 12.45 -10.33 -13.22
N VAL A 119 13.62 -9.76 -13.50
CA VAL A 119 14.58 -10.29 -14.48
C VAL A 119 15.61 -11.17 -13.78
N ALA A 120 15.84 -12.36 -14.30
CA ALA A 120 16.90 -13.26 -13.87
C ALA A 120 17.58 -13.88 -15.10
N GLY A 121 18.73 -13.35 -15.48
CA GLY A 121 19.42 -13.71 -16.70
C GLY A 121 18.58 -13.37 -17.95
N ARG A 122 18.11 -14.41 -18.67
CA ARG A 122 17.25 -14.29 -19.85
C ARG A 122 15.78 -14.56 -19.57
N ARG A 123 15.44 -14.74 -18.32
CA ARG A 123 14.10 -15.09 -17.82
C ARG A 123 13.45 -13.86 -17.23
N ILE A 124 12.14 -13.71 -17.44
CA ILE A 124 11.31 -12.67 -16.82
C ILE A 124 10.19 -13.39 -16.09
N PHE A 125 10.14 -13.20 -14.80
CA PHE A 125 9.11 -13.72 -13.91
C PHE A 125 8.13 -12.58 -13.60
N TYR A 126 6.83 -12.84 -13.65
CA TYR A 126 5.81 -11.87 -13.28
C TYR A 126 4.51 -12.56 -12.93
N THR A 127 3.72 -11.94 -12.08
CA THR A 127 2.38 -12.45 -11.81
C THR A 127 1.43 -12.01 -12.92
N LYS A 128 0.49 -12.89 -13.27
CA LYS A 128 -0.54 -12.62 -14.25
C LYS A 128 -1.85 -13.25 -13.79
N ARG A 129 -2.94 -12.53 -13.99
CA ARG A 129 -4.29 -13.05 -13.85
C ARG A 129 -5.06 -12.76 -15.13
N ASP A 130 -5.53 -13.80 -15.78
CA ASP A 130 -6.38 -13.70 -16.95
C ASP A 130 -7.80 -14.14 -16.59
N GLY A 131 -8.79 -13.44 -17.14
CA GLY A 131 -10.20 -13.82 -17.09
C GLY A 131 -10.74 -14.06 -15.69
N ASP A 132 -11.36 -15.21 -15.50
CA ASP A 132 -12.13 -15.56 -14.31
C ASP A 132 -11.31 -16.09 -13.11
N ARG A 133 -9.98 -16.10 -13.23
CA ARG A 133 -9.13 -16.50 -12.11
C ARG A 133 -9.35 -15.59 -10.90
N GLU A 134 -9.44 -16.16 -9.72
CA GLU A 134 -9.61 -15.41 -8.47
C GLU A 134 -8.30 -14.73 -8.05
N GLN A 135 -7.15 -15.39 -8.25
CA GLN A 135 -5.84 -14.91 -7.85
C GLN A 135 -4.85 -14.84 -9.02
N PRO A 136 -3.89 -13.90 -9.00
CA PRO A 136 -2.76 -13.92 -9.91
C PRO A 136 -1.88 -15.14 -9.67
N ALA A 137 -1.40 -15.77 -10.74
CA ALA A 137 -0.43 -16.85 -10.70
C ALA A 137 0.94 -16.37 -11.20
N LEU A 138 2.03 -17.04 -10.83
CA LEU A 138 3.38 -16.72 -11.30
C LEU A 138 3.63 -17.35 -12.67
N TYR A 139 4.04 -16.53 -13.61
CA TYR A 139 4.40 -16.94 -14.98
C TYR A 139 5.87 -16.67 -15.29
N LEU A 140 6.36 -17.37 -16.30
CA LEU A 140 7.70 -17.23 -16.83
C LEU A 140 7.67 -16.92 -18.32
N ARG A 141 8.41 -15.87 -18.71
CA ARG A 141 8.79 -15.60 -20.10
C ARG A 141 10.26 -15.93 -20.27
N GLU A 142 10.59 -16.80 -21.22
CA GLU A 142 11.94 -17.24 -21.51
C GLU A 142 12.26 -17.09 -22.99
N ASN A 143 13.40 -16.47 -23.33
CA ASN A 143 13.79 -16.19 -24.72
C ASN A 143 12.68 -15.49 -25.55
N GLY A 144 11.90 -14.60 -24.93
CA GLY A 144 10.81 -13.86 -25.55
C GLY A 144 9.46 -14.59 -25.60
N ALA A 145 9.39 -15.88 -25.26
CA ALA A 145 8.14 -16.65 -25.26
C ALA A 145 7.58 -16.83 -23.83
N LEU A 146 6.27 -16.63 -23.67
CA LEU A 146 5.57 -16.95 -22.42
C LEU A 146 5.37 -18.47 -22.35
N ARG A 147 5.63 -19.08 -21.18
CA ARG A 147 5.20 -20.48 -20.92
C ARG A 147 3.69 -20.55 -20.80
N ASP A 148 3.09 -21.59 -21.37
CA ASP A 148 1.62 -21.74 -21.41
C ASP A 148 0.99 -21.94 -20.03
N ALA A 149 1.69 -22.64 -19.13
CA ALA A 149 1.23 -22.88 -17.77
C ALA A 149 1.94 -21.98 -16.75
N PRO A 150 1.27 -21.56 -15.67
CA PRO A 150 1.93 -20.88 -14.57
C PRO A 150 2.97 -21.78 -13.89
N LEU A 151 4.03 -21.17 -13.36
CA LEU A 151 5.01 -21.84 -12.52
C LEU A 151 4.45 -22.13 -11.12
N VAL A 152 3.72 -21.17 -10.55
CA VAL A 152 3.06 -21.29 -9.26
C VAL A 152 1.63 -20.79 -9.42
N ASP A 153 0.68 -21.67 -9.15
CA ASP A 153 -0.74 -21.33 -9.09
C ASP A 153 -1.19 -21.39 -7.62
N PRO A 154 -1.53 -20.28 -6.97
CA PRO A 154 -1.94 -20.29 -5.57
C PRO A 154 -3.19 -21.16 -5.33
N ALA A 155 -4.07 -21.32 -6.31
CA ALA A 155 -5.24 -22.19 -6.18
C ALA A 155 -4.92 -23.66 -5.87
N THR A 156 -3.68 -24.11 -6.14
CA THR A 156 -3.23 -25.48 -5.79
C THR A 156 -2.92 -25.64 -4.30
N TYR A 157 -2.81 -24.53 -3.55
CA TYR A 157 -2.55 -24.51 -2.11
C TYR A 157 -3.81 -24.29 -1.27
N GLY A 158 -4.89 -23.83 -1.87
CA GLY A 158 -6.17 -23.61 -1.21
C GLY A 158 -7.09 -22.66 -1.98
N GLU A 159 -8.38 -22.70 -1.70
CA GLU A 159 -9.37 -21.83 -2.38
C GLU A 159 -9.12 -20.35 -2.13
N ARG A 160 -8.57 -20.01 -0.96
CA ARG A 160 -8.26 -18.62 -0.55
C ARG A 160 -6.78 -18.34 -0.42
N ALA A 161 -5.96 -19.25 -0.96
CA ALA A 161 -4.50 -19.06 -0.98
C ALA A 161 -4.11 -17.93 -1.94
N ALA A 162 -3.10 -17.17 -1.56
CA ALA A 162 -2.51 -16.09 -2.35
C ALA A 162 -1.00 -16.23 -2.46
N LEU A 163 -0.46 -15.80 -3.59
CA LEU A 163 0.99 -15.63 -3.79
C LEU A 163 1.36 -14.21 -3.38
N ASP A 164 1.97 -14.04 -2.22
CA ASP A 164 2.30 -12.73 -1.68
C ASP A 164 3.55 -12.11 -2.32
N TRP A 165 4.55 -12.94 -2.58
CA TRP A 165 5.84 -12.50 -3.12
C TRP A 165 6.58 -13.67 -3.79
N PHE A 166 7.53 -13.32 -4.67
CA PHE A 166 8.43 -14.28 -5.31
C PHE A 166 9.79 -13.64 -5.59
N TYR A 167 10.86 -14.45 -5.47
CA TYR A 167 12.24 -14.02 -5.66
C TYR A 167 13.00 -15.10 -6.45
N PRO A 168 13.18 -14.93 -7.78
CA PRO A 168 14.00 -15.85 -8.56
C PRO A 168 15.49 -15.73 -8.19
N SER A 169 16.21 -16.82 -8.28
CA SER A 169 17.68 -16.82 -8.21
C SER A 169 18.31 -16.08 -9.40
N PRO A 170 19.54 -15.61 -9.34
CA PRO A 170 20.16 -14.79 -10.39
C PRO A 170 20.17 -15.44 -11.78
N GLY A 171 20.39 -16.76 -11.85
CA GLY A 171 20.30 -17.54 -13.11
C GLY A 171 18.87 -17.91 -13.48
N GLY A 172 17.90 -17.68 -12.60
CA GLY A 172 16.49 -18.03 -12.77
C GLY A 172 16.22 -19.53 -12.70
N ARG A 173 17.15 -20.33 -12.16
CA ARG A 173 16.94 -21.76 -11.97
C ARG A 173 15.95 -22.03 -10.86
N TYR A 174 16.06 -21.31 -9.76
CA TYR A 174 15.19 -21.45 -8.61
C TYR A 174 14.30 -20.21 -8.46
N VAL A 175 13.14 -20.37 -7.82
CA VAL A 175 12.33 -19.27 -7.34
C VAL A 175 11.84 -19.56 -5.92
N ALA A 176 12.19 -18.69 -4.99
CA ALA A 176 11.58 -18.66 -3.67
C ALA A 176 10.29 -17.88 -3.74
N PHE A 177 9.21 -18.37 -3.11
CA PHE A 177 7.91 -17.70 -3.13
C PHE A 177 7.15 -17.96 -1.82
N GLY A 178 6.25 -17.04 -1.47
CA GLY A 178 5.42 -17.10 -0.27
C GLY A 178 3.96 -17.29 -0.57
N ILE A 179 3.32 -18.21 0.17
CA ILE A 179 1.88 -18.47 0.13
C ILE A 179 1.28 -18.17 1.49
N SER A 180 0.24 -17.35 1.51
CA SER A 180 -0.64 -17.07 2.65
C SER A 180 -2.08 -17.48 2.36
N ASN A 181 -2.96 -17.39 3.36
CA ASN A 181 -4.39 -17.67 3.22
C ASN A 181 -5.22 -16.51 3.78
N ASP A 182 -6.45 -16.34 3.28
CA ASP A 182 -7.43 -15.38 3.76
C ASP A 182 -6.92 -13.91 3.83
N GLY A 183 -5.83 -13.61 3.12
CA GLY A 183 -5.23 -12.28 3.09
C GLY A 183 -4.50 -11.85 4.36
N ASP A 184 -4.16 -12.78 5.26
CA ASP A 184 -3.46 -12.52 6.52
C ASP A 184 -1.97 -12.20 6.35
N GLU A 185 -1.43 -12.34 5.14
CA GLU A 185 -0.03 -12.10 4.78
C GLU A 185 1.00 -12.99 5.53
N ARG A 186 0.53 -13.98 6.32
CA ARG A 186 1.39 -14.93 7.04
C ARG A 186 1.92 -16.00 6.10
N SER A 187 2.87 -15.58 5.27
CA SER A 187 3.42 -16.43 4.20
C SER A 187 4.28 -17.56 4.73
N THR A 188 4.17 -18.73 4.08
CA THR A 188 5.15 -19.80 4.15
C THR A 188 6.03 -19.74 2.91
N LEU A 189 7.35 -19.63 3.08
CA LEU A 189 8.35 -19.67 2.03
C LEU A 189 8.50 -21.10 1.50
N ARG A 190 8.55 -21.24 0.18
CA ARG A 190 8.85 -22.47 -0.56
C ARG A 190 9.79 -22.17 -1.70
N VAL A 191 10.50 -23.19 -2.17
CA VAL A 191 11.43 -23.08 -3.30
C VAL A 191 11.02 -24.03 -4.42
N LEU A 192 10.99 -23.53 -5.66
CA LEU A 192 10.71 -24.29 -6.88
C LEU A 192 11.96 -24.36 -7.75
N ASP A 193 12.38 -25.57 -8.20
CA ASP A 193 13.29 -25.71 -9.34
C ASP A 193 12.50 -25.47 -10.63
N VAL A 194 12.78 -24.37 -11.29
CA VAL A 194 12.06 -23.90 -12.49
C VAL A 194 12.32 -24.80 -13.71
N ASN A 195 13.48 -25.47 -13.76
CA ASN A 195 13.84 -26.32 -14.87
C ASN A 195 13.13 -27.68 -14.79
N GLU A 196 13.10 -28.28 -13.60
CA GLU A 196 12.44 -29.55 -13.34
C GLU A 196 10.93 -29.39 -13.11
N GLY A 197 10.49 -28.21 -12.66
CA GLY A 197 9.10 -27.93 -12.29
C GLY A 197 8.70 -28.58 -10.96
N GLU A 198 9.67 -28.85 -10.08
CA GLU A 198 9.47 -29.56 -8.82
C GLU A 198 9.76 -28.66 -7.62
N LEU A 199 8.92 -28.77 -6.58
CA LEU A 199 9.18 -28.12 -5.29
C LEU A 199 10.33 -28.83 -4.56
N LEU A 200 11.22 -28.04 -3.99
CA LEU A 200 12.25 -28.54 -3.09
C LEU A 200 11.67 -28.78 -1.69
N GLU A 201 12.46 -29.40 -0.82
CA GLU A 201 12.05 -29.67 0.56
C GLU A 201 12.16 -28.44 1.47
N ASP A 202 12.73 -27.35 0.96
CA ASP A 202 12.92 -26.07 1.66
C ASP A 202 11.56 -25.40 1.91
N VAL A 203 11.10 -25.44 3.17
CA VAL A 203 9.82 -24.86 3.63
C VAL A 203 10.08 -24.08 4.91
N ILE A 204 9.86 -22.77 4.90
CA ILE A 204 10.15 -21.87 6.02
C ILE A 204 8.88 -21.08 6.38
N ASP A 205 8.49 -21.15 7.63
CA ASP A 205 7.36 -20.40 8.21
C ASP A 205 7.77 -19.03 8.78
N HIS A 206 6.82 -18.25 9.30
CA HIS A 206 7.01 -16.92 9.88
C HIS A 206 7.70 -15.93 8.92
N THR A 207 7.45 -16.08 7.62
CA THR A 207 8.05 -15.26 6.56
C THR A 207 7.13 -14.17 6.02
N LYS A 208 6.19 -13.67 6.87
CA LYS A 208 5.41 -12.46 6.57
C LYS A 208 6.37 -11.31 6.27
N TRP A 209 6.13 -10.59 5.18
CA TRP A 209 6.94 -9.46 4.71
C TRP A 209 8.43 -9.78 4.52
N THR A 210 8.77 -11.02 4.21
CA THR A 210 10.16 -11.39 3.92
C THR A 210 10.70 -10.72 2.65
N ALA A 211 12.03 -10.66 2.55
CA ALA A 211 12.75 -10.46 1.31
C ALA A 211 13.82 -11.54 1.21
N VAL A 212 13.93 -12.15 0.03
CA VAL A 212 14.92 -13.17 -0.25
C VAL A 212 16.03 -12.60 -1.13
N THR A 213 17.28 -12.79 -0.72
CA THR A 213 18.46 -12.40 -1.48
C THR A 213 19.32 -13.62 -1.75
N TRP A 214 19.25 -14.12 -2.96
CA TRP A 214 20.03 -15.26 -3.41
C TRP A 214 21.50 -14.94 -3.53
N LEU A 215 22.35 -15.93 -3.27
CA LEU A 215 23.73 -15.93 -3.73
C LEU A 215 23.78 -16.11 -5.26
N HIS A 216 24.78 -15.55 -5.91
CA HIS A 216 25.00 -15.77 -7.36
C HIS A 216 25.45 -17.20 -7.68
N SER A 217 26.03 -17.89 -6.69
CA SER A 217 26.31 -19.35 -6.76
C SER A 217 25.05 -20.21 -6.74
N GLU A 218 23.90 -19.65 -6.35
CA GLU A 218 22.60 -20.35 -6.21
C GLU A 218 22.61 -21.51 -5.19
N ASP A 219 23.59 -21.57 -4.29
CA ASP A 219 23.72 -22.62 -3.25
C ASP A 219 23.07 -22.22 -1.91
N GLY A 220 22.43 -21.06 -1.82
CA GLY A 220 21.69 -20.57 -0.67
C GLY A 220 21.22 -19.14 -0.83
N PHE A 221 20.53 -18.66 0.17
CA PHE A 221 19.96 -17.30 0.17
C PHE A 221 19.86 -16.71 1.57
N TYR A 222 19.88 -15.38 1.66
CA TYR A 222 19.47 -14.62 2.83
C TYR A 222 17.99 -14.38 2.79
N TYR A 223 17.33 -14.50 3.96
CA TYR A 223 15.89 -14.25 4.09
C TYR A 223 15.55 -13.67 5.47
N ARG A 224 14.37 -13.12 5.58
CA ARG A 224 13.87 -12.57 6.86
C ARG A 224 12.75 -13.44 7.39
N ARG A 225 12.74 -13.62 8.70
CA ARG A 225 11.58 -14.18 9.42
C ARG A 225 11.41 -13.55 10.79
N TYR A 226 10.23 -13.68 11.31
CA TYR A 226 9.90 -13.33 12.68
C TYR A 226 10.33 -14.41 13.67
N PRO A 227 10.40 -14.08 15.00
CA PRO A 227 10.67 -15.06 16.04
C PRO A 227 9.62 -16.18 16.06
N ARG A 228 10.06 -17.40 16.36
CA ARG A 228 9.21 -18.57 16.56
C ARG A 228 8.98 -18.82 18.04
N GLY A 229 7.93 -19.59 18.37
CA GLY A 229 7.67 -20.00 19.76
C GLY A 229 8.89 -20.59 20.45
N GLY A 230 9.27 -20.00 21.60
CA GLY A 230 10.46 -20.37 22.37
C GLY A 230 11.75 -19.62 22.01
N GLU A 231 11.75 -18.82 20.94
CA GLU A 231 12.87 -17.92 20.64
C GLU A 231 12.74 -16.59 21.43
N PRO A 232 13.87 -15.86 21.63
CA PRO A 232 13.82 -14.52 22.22
C PRO A 232 12.89 -13.59 21.45
N ASP A 233 12.22 -12.69 22.16
CA ASP A 233 11.31 -11.67 21.62
C ASP A 233 10.06 -12.23 20.88
N TYR A 234 9.75 -13.52 21.04
CA TYR A 234 8.48 -14.07 20.57
C TYR A 234 7.33 -13.61 21.47
N ASP A 235 6.31 -13.01 20.86
CA ASP A 235 5.08 -12.61 21.52
C ASP A 235 3.88 -13.27 20.79
N PRO A 236 3.14 -14.17 21.47
CA PRO A 236 1.98 -14.82 20.86
C PRO A 236 0.80 -13.87 20.60
N GLU A 237 0.74 -12.70 21.26
CA GLU A 237 -0.30 -11.69 21.02
C GLU A 237 0.04 -10.78 19.84
N ALA A 238 1.33 -10.72 19.45
CA ALA A 238 1.84 -9.94 18.32
C ALA A 238 2.66 -10.80 17.35
N GLU A 239 2.24 -12.06 17.13
CA GLU A 239 2.92 -13.00 16.25
C GLU A 239 3.11 -12.42 14.84
N ASP A 240 4.30 -12.62 14.27
CA ASP A 240 4.71 -12.11 12.94
C ASP A 240 4.56 -10.59 12.78
N THR A 241 4.87 -9.83 13.83
CA THR A 241 4.67 -8.37 13.85
C THR A 241 5.97 -7.60 14.09
N TYR A 242 6.76 -8.00 15.09
CA TYR A 242 7.96 -7.29 15.54
C TYR A 242 9.19 -8.20 15.52
N HIS A 243 10.39 -7.59 15.61
CA HIS A 243 11.67 -8.30 15.68
C HIS A 243 12.01 -9.12 14.42
N LEU A 244 11.71 -8.59 13.24
CA LEU A 244 12.09 -9.21 11.97
C LEU A 244 13.61 -9.32 11.86
N ARG A 245 14.14 -10.53 11.65
CA ARG A 245 15.57 -10.86 11.67
C ARG A 245 16.04 -11.44 10.34
N LEU A 246 17.31 -11.24 10.01
CA LEU A 246 17.95 -11.78 8.80
C LEU A 246 18.68 -13.07 9.11
N PHE A 247 18.38 -14.12 8.36
CA PHE A 247 18.98 -15.44 8.43
C PHE A 247 19.65 -15.82 7.10
N PHE A 248 20.50 -16.84 7.11
CA PHE A 248 21.03 -17.47 5.91
C PHE A 248 20.54 -18.91 5.82
N HIS A 249 19.98 -19.30 4.67
CA HIS A 249 19.53 -20.65 4.38
C HIS A 249 20.39 -21.29 3.28
N PRO A 250 21.14 -22.36 3.55
CA PRO A 250 21.77 -23.17 2.52
C PRO A 250 20.70 -24.01 1.80
N LEU A 251 20.67 -23.98 0.47
CA LEU A 251 19.65 -24.69 -0.30
C LEU A 251 19.67 -26.21 0.02
N GLY A 252 18.50 -26.76 0.38
CA GLY A 252 18.34 -28.13 0.85
C GLY A 252 18.76 -28.36 2.30
N GLY A 253 19.03 -27.30 3.07
CA GLY A 253 19.32 -27.34 4.49
C GLY A 253 18.08 -27.50 5.37
N ASP A 254 18.29 -27.76 6.66
CA ASP A 254 17.21 -27.71 7.64
C ASP A 254 16.99 -26.28 8.12
N PRO A 255 15.80 -25.66 7.89
CA PRO A 255 15.52 -24.30 8.33
C PRO A 255 15.59 -24.07 9.85
N ALA A 256 15.56 -25.14 10.65
CA ALA A 256 15.74 -25.06 12.10
C ALA A 256 17.22 -24.79 12.49
N GLU A 257 18.17 -25.08 11.59
CA GLU A 257 19.62 -24.88 11.78
C GLU A 257 20.12 -23.59 11.12
N ASP A 258 19.24 -22.79 10.51
CA ASP A 258 19.64 -21.57 9.81
C ASP A 258 20.30 -20.56 10.76
N PRO A 259 21.54 -20.14 10.47
CA PRO A 259 22.24 -19.20 11.31
C PRO A 259 21.66 -17.79 11.18
N LEU A 260 21.55 -17.11 12.33
CA LEU A 260 21.23 -15.69 12.42
C LEU A 260 22.37 -14.86 11.85
N VAL A 261 22.07 -13.98 10.91
CA VAL A 261 23.04 -13.05 10.27
C VAL A 261 22.99 -11.68 10.91
N TYR A 262 21.78 -11.18 11.16
CA TYR A 262 21.57 -9.86 11.74
C TYR A 262 20.23 -9.79 12.48
N ALA A 263 20.26 -9.22 13.67
CA ALA A 263 19.08 -8.82 14.43
C ALA A 263 19.13 -7.31 14.65
N PRO A 264 18.12 -6.57 14.23
CA PRO A 264 17.99 -5.14 14.54
C PRO A 264 17.98 -4.88 16.06
N THR A 265 18.42 -3.71 16.48
CA THR A 265 18.36 -3.30 17.89
C THR A 265 16.93 -3.02 18.33
N GLU A 266 16.13 -2.44 17.42
CA GLU A 266 14.72 -2.11 17.68
C GLU A 266 13.83 -3.12 16.96
N GLY A 267 12.81 -3.62 17.67
CA GLY A 267 11.85 -4.60 17.15
C GLY A 267 11.00 -4.11 15.97
N THR A 268 10.94 -2.80 15.79
CA THR A 268 10.20 -2.13 14.71
C THR A 268 11.01 -1.93 13.43
N ASN A 269 12.30 -2.32 13.41
CA ASN A 269 13.15 -2.16 12.23
C ASN A 269 12.95 -3.28 11.20
N PHE A 270 13.23 -2.94 9.93
CA PHE A 270 13.11 -3.84 8.79
C PHE A 270 14.46 -4.02 8.09
N PRO A 271 15.26 -5.05 8.44
CA PRO A 271 16.52 -5.31 7.76
C PRO A 271 16.28 -5.86 6.35
N SER A 272 17.06 -5.42 5.38
CA SER A 272 17.12 -6.02 4.05
C SER A 272 18.56 -6.28 3.65
N ALA A 273 18.75 -7.21 2.73
CA ALA A 273 20.07 -7.61 2.28
C ALA A 273 20.22 -7.42 0.76
N SER A 274 21.45 -7.17 0.31
CA SER A 274 21.86 -7.33 -1.08
C SER A 274 23.25 -7.92 -1.13
N VAL A 275 23.52 -8.77 -2.14
CA VAL A 275 24.82 -9.43 -2.34
C VAL A 275 25.43 -8.93 -3.65
N SER A 276 26.75 -8.67 -3.64
CA SER A 276 27.47 -8.29 -4.85
C SER A 276 27.50 -9.42 -5.88
N ASP A 277 27.63 -9.06 -7.16
CA ASP A 277 27.69 -9.97 -8.30
C ASP A 277 28.82 -11.03 -8.23
N ASP A 278 29.83 -10.81 -7.43
CA ASP A 278 30.88 -11.78 -7.14
C ASP A 278 30.69 -12.51 -5.81
N ASP A 279 29.56 -12.42 -5.15
CA ASP A 279 29.22 -12.98 -3.83
C ASP A 279 30.14 -12.55 -2.67
N ARG A 280 30.95 -11.53 -2.87
CA ARG A 280 31.91 -11.11 -1.85
C ARG A 280 31.30 -10.24 -0.77
N TRP A 281 30.47 -9.28 -1.17
CA TRP A 281 29.95 -8.27 -0.28
C TRP A 281 28.48 -8.50 0.03
N LEU A 282 28.15 -8.65 1.30
CA LEU A 282 26.79 -8.54 1.80
C LEU A 282 26.57 -7.13 2.33
N VAL A 283 25.59 -6.43 1.81
CA VAL A 283 25.15 -5.13 2.30
C VAL A 283 23.81 -5.31 3.01
N ILE A 284 23.73 -4.89 4.26
CA ILE A 284 22.51 -4.88 5.04
C ILE A 284 22.02 -3.44 5.16
N ASN A 285 20.77 -3.20 4.78
CA ASN A 285 20.08 -1.94 4.97
C ASN A 285 19.03 -2.16 6.07
N ASP A 286 19.17 -1.50 7.21
CA ASP A 286 18.25 -1.61 8.35
C ASP A 286 17.35 -0.37 8.39
N PHE A 287 16.09 -0.52 7.93
CA PHE A 287 15.12 0.57 7.85
C PHE A 287 14.46 0.79 9.20
N ARG A 288 14.53 2.03 9.68
CA ARG A 288 13.90 2.54 10.90
C ARG A 288 12.71 3.43 10.50
N GLY A 289 11.56 2.79 10.29
CA GLY A 289 10.38 3.47 9.72
C GLY A 289 10.60 3.92 8.28
N TRP A 290 9.98 5.05 7.91
CA TRP A 290 9.88 5.51 6.51
C TRP A 290 10.91 6.57 6.10
N SER A 291 11.60 7.19 7.06
CA SER A 291 12.49 8.34 6.81
C SER A 291 13.95 8.08 7.17
N GLN A 292 14.28 6.94 7.77
CA GLN A 292 15.61 6.66 8.29
C GLN A 292 16.06 5.24 7.96
N SER A 293 17.35 5.05 7.74
CA SER A 293 17.95 3.72 7.63
C SER A 293 19.45 3.72 7.91
N ASP A 294 19.93 2.58 8.37
CA ASP A 294 21.34 2.30 8.56
C ASP A 294 21.85 1.39 7.44
N VAL A 295 23.14 1.51 7.09
CA VAL A 295 23.83 0.63 6.12
C VAL A 295 25.02 -0.02 6.78
N LEU A 296 25.07 -1.35 6.71
CA LEU A 296 26.17 -2.17 7.21
C LEU A 296 26.74 -3.00 6.06
N LEU A 297 28.02 -3.29 6.16
CA LEU A 297 28.76 -4.04 5.13
C LEU A 297 29.48 -5.24 5.74
N PHE A 298 29.40 -6.39 5.09
CA PHE A 298 30.10 -7.59 5.47
C PHE A 298 30.95 -8.12 4.31
N ASP A 299 32.27 -8.30 4.53
CA ASP A 299 33.19 -8.97 3.58
C ASP A 299 33.12 -10.48 3.80
N ARG A 300 32.36 -11.17 2.98
CA ARG A 300 32.25 -12.65 2.99
C ARG A 300 33.53 -13.38 2.60
N GLY A 301 34.59 -12.64 2.27
CA GLY A 301 35.88 -13.20 1.89
C GLY A 301 36.04 -13.56 0.42
N ARG A 302 37.17 -14.17 0.07
CA ARG A 302 37.49 -14.52 -1.31
C ARG A 302 37.16 -15.99 -1.60
N ALA A 303 36.60 -16.29 -2.76
CA ALA A 303 36.14 -17.61 -3.18
C ALA A 303 37.19 -18.73 -2.98
N ARG A 304 38.50 -18.44 -3.16
CA ARG A 304 39.60 -19.42 -2.99
C ARG A 304 39.82 -19.90 -1.55
N ARG A 305 39.30 -19.19 -0.54
CA ARG A 305 39.46 -19.54 0.90
C ARG A 305 38.15 -20.03 1.53
N GLY A 306 37.10 -20.19 0.74
CA GLY A 306 35.71 -20.32 1.20
C GLY A 306 35.11 -18.94 1.53
N ARG A 307 33.81 -18.78 1.33
CA ARG A 307 33.08 -17.58 1.73
C ARG A 307 32.35 -17.83 3.04
N LEU A 308 32.29 -16.81 3.87
CA LEU A 308 31.50 -16.83 5.08
C LEU A 308 30.08 -16.42 4.72
N ASN A 309 29.08 -17.06 5.29
CA ASN A 309 27.70 -16.71 5.12
C ASN A 309 27.17 -15.85 6.28
N VAL A 310 27.88 -15.86 7.40
CA VAL A 310 27.50 -15.18 8.64
C VAL A 310 28.70 -14.40 9.16
N PRO A 311 28.52 -13.18 9.68
CA PRO A 311 29.58 -12.45 10.38
C PRO A 311 30.06 -13.21 11.62
N ASP A 312 31.37 -13.05 11.94
CA ASP A 312 32.01 -13.58 13.15
C ASP A 312 32.92 -12.53 13.79
N GLU A 313 33.61 -12.88 14.86
CA GLU A 313 34.53 -11.96 15.57
C GLU A 313 35.72 -11.49 14.70
N ASP A 314 36.20 -12.34 13.81
CA ASP A 314 37.31 -12.02 12.90
C ASP A 314 36.84 -11.25 11.65
N HIS A 315 35.54 -11.38 11.30
CA HIS A 315 34.91 -10.77 10.14
C HIS A 315 33.55 -10.14 10.57
N PRO A 316 33.59 -9.03 11.30
CA PRO A 316 32.37 -8.39 11.78
C PRO A 316 31.63 -7.63 10.68
N LEU A 317 30.35 -7.33 10.93
CA LEU A 317 29.62 -6.29 10.21
C LEU A 317 30.27 -4.92 10.45
N VAL A 318 30.55 -4.19 9.38
CA VAL A 318 31.14 -2.85 9.44
C VAL A 318 30.07 -1.80 9.17
N PRO A 319 29.80 -0.87 10.11
CA PRO A 319 28.92 0.25 9.86
C PRO A 319 29.46 1.15 8.73
N VAL A 320 28.63 1.39 7.72
CA VAL A 320 28.89 2.33 6.62
C VAL A 320 28.33 3.71 6.98
N VAL A 321 27.06 3.72 7.36
CA VAL A 321 26.36 4.90 7.90
C VAL A 321 25.28 4.40 8.86
N THR A 322 25.25 4.98 10.07
CA THR A 322 24.27 4.61 11.10
C THR A 322 23.83 5.83 11.90
N GLY A 323 22.62 5.79 12.45
CA GLY A 323 22.10 6.79 13.37
C GLY A 323 21.84 8.16 12.74
N GLN A 324 21.70 8.26 11.42
CA GLN A 324 21.37 9.49 10.72
C GLN A 324 19.86 9.59 10.45
N ASP A 325 19.35 10.83 10.39
CA ASP A 325 17.95 11.12 10.12
C ASP A 325 17.65 11.17 8.61
N HIS A 326 18.20 10.20 7.87
CA HIS A 326 18.08 10.11 6.42
C HIS A 326 17.91 8.65 5.96
N LEU A 327 17.37 8.49 4.77
CA LEU A 327 17.30 7.20 4.11
C LEU A 327 18.58 6.93 3.31
N TYR A 328 19.16 5.75 3.53
CA TYR A 328 20.28 5.21 2.77
C TYR A 328 19.95 3.80 2.32
N ASN A 329 20.20 3.49 1.05
CA ASN A 329 20.02 2.16 0.49
C ASN A 329 21.28 1.76 -0.29
N GLY A 330 22.08 0.89 0.33
CA GLY A 330 23.35 0.42 -0.21
C GLY A 330 23.21 -0.83 -1.05
N PHE A 331 24.01 -0.93 -2.10
CA PHE A 331 24.21 -2.16 -2.89
C PHE A 331 25.60 -2.17 -3.52
N ALA A 332 26.18 -3.36 -3.68
CA ALA A 332 27.54 -3.50 -4.19
C ALA A 332 27.55 -4.10 -5.61
N HIS A 333 28.38 -3.51 -6.49
CA HIS A 333 28.58 -4.01 -7.85
C HIS A 333 30.01 -3.73 -8.32
N ARG A 334 30.65 -4.73 -8.92
CA ARG A 334 32.03 -4.65 -9.48
C ARG A 334 33.04 -3.98 -8.54
N GLY A 335 32.99 -4.33 -7.25
CA GLY A 335 33.94 -3.85 -6.25
C GLY A 335 33.71 -2.41 -5.81
N ARG A 336 32.57 -1.79 -6.12
CA ARG A 336 32.11 -0.52 -5.58
C ARG A 336 30.83 -0.71 -4.79
N LEU A 337 30.66 0.04 -3.71
CA LEU A 337 29.41 0.22 -3.00
C LEU A 337 28.73 1.47 -3.56
N TYR A 338 27.49 1.33 -4.01
CA TYR A 338 26.61 2.40 -4.40
C TYR A 338 25.61 2.64 -3.29
N VAL A 339 25.29 3.88 -3.01
CA VAL A 339 24.32 4.26 -1.96
C VAL A 339 23.34 5.28 -2.54
N LEU A 340 22.09 4.90 -2.65
CA LEU A 340 20.97 5.82 -2.91
C LEU A 340 20.56 6.44 -1.58
N HIS A 341 20.54 7.76 -1.47
CA HIS A 341 20.20 8.44 -0.23
C HIS A 341 19.64 9.86 -0.45
N ASN A 342 18.99 10.40 0.60
CA ASN A 342 18.42 11.75 0.61
C ASN A 342 19.19 12.76 1.48
N ASP A 343 20.35 12.39 2.04
CA ASP A 343 21.20 13.26 2.84
C ASP A 343 21.74 14.42 1.99
N GLY A 344 21.28 15.66 2.25
CA GLY A 344 21.56 16.86 1.45
C GLY A 344 21.02 16.82 0.02
N ALA A 345 20.05 15.91 -0.27
CA ALA A 345 19.43 15.72 -1.57
C ALA A 345 17.99 15.19 -1.39
N PRO A 346 17.01 16.03 -1.04
CA PRO A 346 15.65 15.59 -0.69
C PRO A 346 14.92 14.82 -1.80
N ARG A 347 15.34 14.92 -3.07
CA ARG A 347 14.85 14.09 -4.18
C ARG A 347 15.75 12.92 -4.51
N TYR A 348 16.68 12.61 -3.61
CA TYR A 348 17.67 11.54 -3.66
C TYR A 348 18.79 11.76 -4.68
N ARG A 349 19.93 11.14 -4.39
CA ARG A 349 21.10 10.99 -5.27
C ARG A 349 21.75 9.62 -5.06
N VAL A 350 22.63 9.23 -5.97
CA VAL A 350 23.45 8.03 -5.83
C VAL A 350 24.89 8.42 -5.71
N ASP A 351 25.51 8.09 -4.59
CA ASP A 351 26.95 8.18 -4.37
C ASP A 351 27.58 6.78 -4.50
N ALA A 352 28.87 6.72 -4.79
CA ALA A 352 29.61 5.47 -4.85
C ALA A 352 30.96 5.57 -4.18
N VAL A 353 31.42 4.47 -3.57
CA VAL A 353 32.66 4.41 -2.80
C VAL A 353 33.30 3.03 -2.92
N GLU A 354 34.62 2.93 -2.71
CA GLU A 354 35.30 1.63 -2.52
C GLU A 354 34.86 1.03 -1.18
N PRO A 355 34.47 -0.27 -1.11
CA PRO A 355 34.01 -0.91 0.12
C PRO A 355 34.95 -0.75 1.30
N ALA A 356 36.27 -0.80 1.08
CA ALA A 356 37.28 -0.62 2.13
C ALA A 356 37.27 0.78 2.76
N ARG A 357 36.66 1.75 2.10
CA ARG A 357 36.55 3.15 2.52
C ARG A 357 35.09 3.58 2.75
N ALA A 358 34.18 2.66 2.80
CA ALA A 358 32.74 2.93 2.85
C ALA A 358 32.31 3.80 4.05
N ALA A 359 32.98 3.63 5.20
CA ALA A 359 32.74 4.44 6.39
C ALA A 359 33.30 5.87 6.30
N GLU A 360 34.15 6.19 5.31
CA GLU A 360 34.75 7.50 5.10
C GLU A 360 33.81 8.37 4.21
N ARG A 361 32.89 9.12 4.77
CA ARG A 361 31.94 9.97 3.99
C ARG A 361 32.65 10.87 2.96
N ALA A 362 33.83 11.39 3.29
CA ALA A 362 34.64 12.21 2.37
C ALA A 362 35.16 11.44 1.14
N ALA A 363 35.12 10.13 1.15
CA ALA A 363 35.52 9.28 0.02
C ALA A 363 34.37 8.96 -0.94
N TRP A 364 33.14 9.34 -0.60
CA TRP A 364 31.98 9.10 -1.45
C TRP A 364 31.98 10.06 -2.64
N GLU A 365 31.76 9.52 -3.82
CA GLU A 365 31.72 10.25 -5.08
C GLU A 365 30.29 10.23 -5.64
N THR A 366 29.72 11.39 -5.94
CA THR A 366 28.39 11.46 -6.55
C THR A 366 28.44 10.93 -7.97
N VAL A 367 27.68 9.86 -8.21
CA VAL A 367 27.51 9.23 -9.52
C VAL A 367 26.25 9.73 -10.22
N ILE A 368 25.13 9.76 -9.52
CA ILE A 368 23.87 10.34 -10.01
C ILE A 368 23.52 11.50 -9.06
N PRO A 369 23.63 12.75 -9.52
CA PRO A 369 23.24 13.89 -8.70
C PRO A 369 21.72 13.96 -8.56
N GLU A 370 21.26 14.67 -7.52
CA GLU A 370 19.86 15.08 -7.41
C GLU A 370 19.43 15.86 -8.66
N GLY A 371 18.24 15.52 -9.17
CA GLY A 371 17.64 16.16 -10.34
C GLY A 371 16.33 16.87 -10.01
N ASP A 372 15.55 17.19 -11.05
CA ASP A 372 14.23 17.81 -10.90
C ASP A 372 13.17 16.80 -10.38
N GLY A 373 13.36 15.52 -10.64
CA GLY A 373 12.48 14.44 -10.18
C GLY A 373 13.01 13.70 -8.97
N ALA A 374 12.10 13.14 -8.17
CA ALA A 374 12.45 12.23 -7.08
C ALA A 374 12.88 10.87 -7.62
N ILE A 375 14.01 10.33 -7.18
CA ILE A 375 14.48 9.01 -7.57
C ILE A 375 13.71 7.95 -6.80
N GLU A 376 12.94 7.12 -7.53
CA GLU A 376 12.19 5.98 -7.00
C GLU A 376 12.99 4.67 -7.04
N GLY A 377 13.83 4.50 -8.05
CA GLY A 377 14.56 3.26 -8.23
C GLY A 377 15.82 3.41 -9.09
N VAL A 378 16.76 2.51 -8.83
CA VAL A 378 18.04 2.43 -9.55
C VAL A 378 18.32 0.98 -9.88
N GLN A 379 18.67 0.68 -11.15
CA GLN A 379 19.04 -0.66 -11.60
C GLN A 379 20.38 -0.63 -12.32
N ILE A 380 21.26 -1.58 -11.98
CA ILE A 380 22.52 -1.77 -12.70
C ILE A 380 22.27 -2.66 -13.92
N LEU A 381 22.74 -2.23 -15.09
CA LEU A 381 22.60 -2.91 -16.37
C LEU A 381 23.97 -3.04 -17.04
N ARG A 382 24.78 -4.02 -16.64
CA ARG A 382 26.18 -4.23 -17.09
C ARG A 382 27.10 -3.05 -16.81
N ASP A 383 27.23 -2.14 -17.77
CA ASP A 383 28.08 -0.94 -17.74
C ASP A 383 27.26 0.34 -17.64
N ARG A 384 25.97 0.23 -17.27
CA ARG A 384 25.00 1.33 -17.16
C ARG A 384 24.24 1.27 -15.85
N ILE A 385 23.63 2.40 -15.55
CA ILE A 385 22.68 2.59 -14.46
C ILE A 385 21.40 3.11 -15.10
N ALA A 386 20.29 2.40 -14.94
CA ALA A 386 18.95 2.92 -15.21
C ALA A 386 18.38 3.52 -13.93
N VAL A 387 17.81 4.71 -14.04
CA VAL A 387 17.24 5.47 -12.92
C VAL A 387 15.79 5.78 -13.24
N HIS A 388 14.88 5.28 -12.41
CA HIS A 388 13.47 5.65 -12.41
C HIS A 388 13.28 6.89 -11.55
N THR A 389 12.67 7.93 -12.10
CA THR A 389 12.30 9.17 -11.39
C THR A 389 10.81 9.46 -11.55
N ILE A 390 10.23 10.14 -10.57
CA ILE A 390 8.92 10.78 -10.71
C ILE A 390 9.15 12.27 -11.02
N GLU A 391 8.60 12.72 -12.13
CA GLU A 391 8.63 14.12 -12.57
C GLU A 391 7.24 14.54 -13.01
N ASP A 392 6.77 15.65 -12.46
CA ASP A 392 5.43 16.15 -12.73
C ASP A 392 4.34 15.06 -12.59
N VAL A 393 4.47 14.27 -11.50
CA VAL A 393 3.55 13.14 -11.16
C VAL A 393 3.47 12.06 -12.26
N ALA A 394 4.57 11.81 -12.94
CA ALA A 394 4.67 10.72 -13.93
C ALA A 394 6.06 10.07 -13.89
N SER A 395 6.11 8.78 -14.21
CA SER A 395 7.36 8.04 -14.29
C SER A 395 8.21 8.43 -15.48
N ARG A 396 9.53 8.50 -15.29
CA ARG A 396 10.56 8.63 -16.31
C ARG A 396 11.71 7.68 -16.04
N VAL A 397 12.43 7.27 -17.10
CA VAL A 397 13.60 6.40 -16.98
C VAL A 397 14.78 7.00 -17.72
N ARG A 398 15.82 7.36 -16.97
CA ARG A 398 17.09 7.83 -17.54
C ARG A 398 18.17 6.77 -17.42
N VAL A 399 19.07 6.75 -18.38
CA VAL A 399 20.19 5.82 -18.45
C VAL A 399 21.49 6.59 -18.33
N TYR A 400 22.38 6.09 -17.48
CA TYR A 400 23.71 6.64 -17.24
C TYR A 400 24.78 5.55 -17.41
N ARG A 401 26.01 5.96 -17.60
CA ARG A 401 27.20 5.09 -17.45
C ARG A 401 27.49 4.90 -15.96
N LEU A 402 28.27 3.85 -15.60
CA LEU A 402 28.69 3.62 -14.20
C LEU A 402 29.48 4.78 -13.58
N ASN A 403 30.02 5.68 -14.38
CA ASN A 403 30.70 6.90 -13.93
C ASN A 403 29.79 8.16 -13.87
N GLY A 404 28.48 7.96 -13.97
CA GLY A 404 27.48 9.04 -13.88
C GLY A 404 27.24 9.83 -15.18
N ARG A 405 27.98 9.56 -16.26
CA ARG A 405 27.73 10.24 -17.53
C ARG A 405 26.38 9.83 -18.11
N ALA A 406 25.52 10.79 -18.43
CA ALA A 406 24.24 10.54 -19.07
C ALA A 406 24.42 9.79 -20.43
N ASP A 407 23.58 8.79 -20.66
CA ASP A 407 23.60 7.92 -21.85
C ASP A 407 22.24 7.88 -22.59
N GLY A 408 21.25 8.64 -22.14
CA GLY A 408 19.94 8.85 -22.77
C GLY A 408 18.77 8.64 -21.85
N GLU A 409 17.57 8.66 -22.43
CA GLU A 409 16.29 8.42 -21.75
C GLU A 409 15.56 7.28 -22.49
N ILE A 410 14.79 6.49 -21.77
CA ILE A 410 13.87 5.48 -22.31
C ILE A 410 12.51 6.15 -22.44
N GLU A 411 12.03 6.34 -23.65
CA GLU A 411 10.72 6.92 -23.92
C GLU A 411 9.63 5.90 -23.54
N LEU A 412 8.85 6.21 -22.48
CA LEU A 412 7.70 5.43 -22.06
C LEU A 412 6.50 5.71 -22.99
N PRO A 413 5.48 4.81 -23.03
CA PRO A 413 4.32 4.98 -23.94
C PRO A 413 3.51 6.27 -23.72
N GLY A 414 3.68 6.93 -22.58
CA GLY A 414 2.99 8.18 -22.25
C GLY A 414 3.18 8.59 -20.80
N ARG A 415 2.34 9.53 -20.34
CA ARG A 415 2.26 9.88 -18.92
C ARG A 415 1.56 8.74 -18.17
N GLY A 416 2.22 8.18 -17.17
CA GLY A 416 1.71 7.05 -16.42
C GLY A 416 2.63 6.68 -15.27
N GLU A 417 2.46 5.49 -14.78
CA GLU A 417 3.26 4.90 -13.70
C GLU A 417 4.09 3.71 -14.20
N LEU A 418 5.22 3.50 -13.57
CA LEU A 418 5.91 2.22 -13.57
C LEU A 418 5.52 1.46 -12.31
N PHE A 419 4.73 0.39 -12.47
CA PHE A 419 4.42 -0.53 -11.38
C PHE A 419 5.46 -1.67 -11.23
N GLY A 420 6.50 -1.66 -12.07
CA GLY A 420 7.64 -2.58 -12.01
C GLY A 420 8.85 -2.00 -12.73
N PHE A 421 10.04 -2.16 -12.13
CA PHE A 421 11.31 -1.65 -12.62
C PHE A 421 12.43 -2.56 -12.13
N ASP A 422 12.81 -3.56 -12.93
CA ASP A 422 13.84 -4.52 -12.56
C ASP A 422 14.79 -4.82 -13.70
N GLY A 423 16.07 -4.97 -13.37
CA GLY A 423 17.15 -5.12 -14.33
C GLY A 423 18.20 -6.14 -13.92
N ASP A 424 18.82 -6.74 -14.91
CA ASP A 424 19.87 -7.74 -14.73
C ASP A 424 21.25 -7.18 -15.08
N ALA A 425 22.15 -7.24 -14.10
CA ALA A 425 23.48 -6.66 -14.22
C ALA A 425 24.42 -7.44 -15.18
N GLU A 426 24.15 -8.70 -15.47
CA GLU A 426 24.99 -9.51 -16.38
C GLU A 426 24.55 -9.35 -17.83
N THR A 427 23.27 -9.47 -18.12
CA THR A 427 22.73 -9.39 -19.46
C THR A 427 22.52 -7.95 -19.91
N GLY A 428 22.26 -7.03 -18.99
CA GLY A 428 21.88 -5.64 -19.26
C GLY A 428 20.45 -5.51 -19.76
N GLN A 429 19.60 -6.49 -19.50
CA GLN A 429 18.17 -6.46 -19.74
C GLN A 429 17.47 -5.69 -18.64
N LEU A 430 16.47 -4.89 -19.00
CA LEU A 430 15.55 -4.19 -18.11
C LEU A 430 14.13 -4.61 -18.47
N ALA A 431 13.32 -4.90 -17.47
CA ALA A 431 11.89 -5.12 -17.62
C ALA A 431 11.11 -4.05 -16.83
N LEU A 432 10.05 -3.55 -17.44
CA LEU A 432 9.21 -2.47 -16.91
C LEU A 432 7.75 -2.93 -16.95
N GLY A 433 7.05 -2.73 -15.85
CA GLY A 433 5.59 -2.72 -15.84
C GLY A 433 5.11 -1.29 -16.00
N PHE A 434 4.33 -0.99 -17.02
CA PHE A 434 3.83 0.36 -17.29
C PHE A 434 2.31 0.37 -17.42
N SER A 435 1.66 1.39 -16.87
CA SER A 435 0.24 1.65 -17.08
C SER A 435 -0.10 3.15 -17.01
N SER A 436 -1.28 3.50 -17.55
CA SER A 436 -1.89 4.81 -17.30
C SER A 436 -3.42 4.70 -17.41
N PHE A 437 -4.14 5.79 -17.12
CA PHE A 437 -5.59 5.83 -17.33
C PHE A 437 -6.02 5.55 -18.79
N VAL A 438 -5.12 5.76 -19.75
CA VAL A 438 -5.38 5.59 -21.17
C VAL A 438 -4.45 4.55 -21.83
N HIS A 439 -3.76 3.77 -20.99
CA HIS A 439 -2.89 2.68 -21.45
C HIS A 439 -3.00 1.50 -20.46
N PRO A 440 -3.51 0.35 -20.89
CA PRO A 440 -3.65 -0.80 -20.01
C PRO A 440 -2.30 -1.33 -19.53
N PRO A 441 -2.25 -2.06 -18.40
CA PRO A 441 -1.02 -2.62 -17.87
C PRO A 441 -0.27 -3.43 -18.93
N SER A 442 0.98 -3.07 -19.17
CA SER A 442 1.85 -3.67 -20.17
C SER A 442 3.20 -4.05 -19.58
N LEU A 443 3.74 -5.16 -20.02
CA LEU A 443 5.12 -5.57 -19.76
C LEU A 443 6.00 -5.10 -20.91
N LEU A 444 6.96 -4.24 -20.60
CA LEU A 444 7.91 -3.68 -21.53
C LEU A 444 9.31 -4.21 -21.25
N THR A 445 10.13 -4.40 -22.27
CA THR A 445 11.53 -4.76 -22.12
C THR A 445 12.44 -3.78 -22.84
N TRP A 446 13.60 -3.54 -22.27
CA TRP A 446 14.67 -2.75 -22.87
C TRP A 446 16.01 -3.41 -22.62
N SER A 447 16.96 -3.27 -23.53
CA SER A 447 18.31 -3.77 -23.34
C SER A 447 19.35 -2.70 -23.58
N ALA A 448 20.42 -2.73 -22.76
CA ALA A 448 21.56 -1.84 -22.91
C ALA A 448 22.25 -1.94 -24.28
N ARG A 449 22.09 -3.06 -24.99
CA ARG A 449 22.67 -3.31 -26.32
C ARG A 449 21.76 -2.82 -27.45
N GLY A 450 20.47 -3.17 -27.41
CA GLY A 450 19.50 -2.86 -28.47
C GLY A 450 18.98 -1.42 -28.41
N ARG A 451 18.85 -0.87 -27.21
CA ARG A 451 18.37 0.50 -26.94
C ARG A 451 16.97 0.79 -27.48
N GLN A 452 16.17 -0.25 -27.61
CA GLN A 452 14.77 -0.15 -28.03
C GLN A 452 13.89 -0.65 -26.90
N LEU A 453 12.78 0.04 -26.67
CA LEU A 453 11.71 -0.39 -25.79
C LEU A 453 10.74 -1.24 -26.61
N GLU A 454 10.48 -2.45 -26.13
CA GLU A 454 9.59 -3.42 -26.78
C GLU A 454 8.48 -3.82 -25.82
N GLU A 455 7.24 -3.78 -26.25
CA GLU A 455 6.12 -4.34 -25.52
C GLU A 455 6.05 -5.86 -25.77
N VAL A 456 6.14 -6.65 -24.72
CA VAL A 456 6.20 -8.12 -24.79
C VAL A 456 4.95 -8.81 -24.25
N ASP A 457 4.15 -8.11 -23.44
CA ASP A 457 2.82 -8.54 -23.00
C ASP A 457 1.96 -7.31 -22.68
N ARG A 458 0.63 -7.46 -22.79
CA ARG A 458 -0.33 -6.40 -22.49
C ARG A 458 -1.64 -7.02 -22.02
N VAL A 459 -2.26 -6.41 -21.03
CA VAL A 459 -3.64 -6.72 -20.66
C VAL A 459 -4.59 -6.38 -21.81
N GLN A 460 -5.39 -7.35 -22.23
CA GLN A 460 -6.39 -7.16 -23.28
C GLN A 460 -7.67 -6.58 -22.68
N THR A 461 -8.26 -5.59 -23.36
CA THR A 461 -9.50 -4.93 -22.95
C THR A 461 -10.22 -4.34 -24.14
N ASP A 462 -11.54 -4.22 -24.04
CA ASP A 462 -12.44 -3.57 -25.00
C ASP A 462 -12.72 -2.10 -24.68
N VAL A 463 -12.07 -1.54 -23.65
CA VAL A 463 -12.24 -0.15 -23.24
C VAL A 463 -11.80 0.81 -24.36
N ASP A 464 -12.67 1.76 -24.70
CA ASP A 464 -12.36 2.86 -25.61
C ASP A 464 -11.60 3.98 -24.88
N PHE A 465 -10.27 3.88 -24.88
CA PHE A 465 -9.41 4.90 -24.28
C PHE A 465 -9.44 6.25 -25.01
N ASP A 466 -9.86 6.29 -26.28
CA ASP A 466 -10.00 7.55 -27.01
C ASP A 466 -11.16 8.42 -26.48
N ALA A 467 -12.10 7.82 -25.78
CA ALA A 467 -13.18 8.52 -25.10
C ALA A 467 -12.76 9.17 -23.77
N ILE A 468 -11.58 8.83 -23.24
CA ILE A 468 -11.10 9.27 -21.92
C ILE A 468 -10.05 10.37 -22.08
N THR A 469 -10.08 11.36 -21.21
CA THR A 469 -9.08 12.41 -21.10
C THR A 469 -8.50 12.42 -19.68
N LEU A 470 -7.18 12.45 -19.57
CA LEU A 470 -6.46 12.70 -18.33
C LEU A 470 -6.06 14.17 -18.28
N SER A 471 -6.57 14.89 -17.29
CA SER A 471 -6.28 16.30 -17.02
C SER A 471 -5.51 16.45 -15.71
N GLN A 472 -4.83 17.58 -15.55
CA GLN A 472 -4.05 17.93 -14.37
C GLN A 472 -4.28 19.38 -13.99
N ALA A 473 -4.30 19.67 -12.69
CA ALA A 473 -4.38 21.02 -12.15
C ALA A 473 -3.45 21.16 -10.92
N TRP A 474 -3.15 22.39 -10.58
CA TRP A 474 -2.43 22.75 -9.37
C TRP A 474 -3.31 23.65 -8.53
N VAL A 475 -3.59 23.22 -7.32
CA VAL A 475 -4.44 23.89 -6.34
C VAL A 475 -3.57 24.49 -5.24
N GLU A 476 -3.87 25.69 -4.82
CA GLU A 476 -3.14 26.35 -3.73
C GLU A 476 -3.74 25.96 -2.38
N SER A 477 -2.94 25.37 -1.49
CA SER A 477 -3.30 25.04 -0.12
C SER A 477 -3.34 26.31 0.75
N ALA A 478 -3.84 26.20 1.97
CA ALA A 478 -4.03 27.31 2.90
C ALA A 478 -2.71 28.12 3.18
N ASP A 479 -1.56 27.48 3.10
CA ASP A 479 -0.25 28.11 3.31
C ASP A 479 0.46 28.54 2.01
N GLY A 480 -0.23 28.47 0.86
CA GLY A 480 0.32 28.80 -0.46
C GLY A 480 1.06 27.63 -1.14
N THR A 481 1.14 26.47 -0.52
CA THR A 481 1.74 25.28 -1.14
C THR A 481 0.86 24.81 -2.30
N ARG A 482 1.49 24.53 -3.45
CA ARG A 482 0.79 24.04 -4.64
C ARG A 482 0.66 22.52 -4.58
N VAL A 483 -0.58 22.04 -4.55
CA VAL A 483 -0.98 20.63 -4.54
C VAL A 483 -1.39 20.20 -5.93
N ASN A 484 -0.85 19.08 -6.40
CA ASN A 484 -1.23 18.51 -7.68
C ASN A 484 -2.53 17.72 -7.57
N VAL A 485 -3.38 17.85 -8.58
CA VAL A 485 -4.59 17.02 -8.77
C VAL A 485 -4.62 16.57 -10.22
N TYR A 486 -4.64 15.26 -10.46
CA TYR A 486 -4.98 14.74 -11.77
C TYR A 486 -6.37 14.12 -11.74
N TYR A 487 -7.08 14.17 -12.87
CA TYR A 487 -8.43 13.65 -12.97
C TYR A 487 -8.72 13.12 -14.37
N ALA A 488 -9.36 11.94 -14.39
CA ALA A 488 -9.79 11.28 -15.60
C ALA A 488 -11.30 11.46 -15.80
N HIS A 489 -11.69 11.77 -17.02
CA HIS A 489 -13.08 12.13 -17.35
C HIS A 489 -13.39 11.84 -18.84
N ALA A 490 -14.65 11.84 -19.20
CA ALA A 490 -15.05 11.78 -20.62
C ALA A 490 -14.49 12.99 -21.39
N ARG A 491 -14.11 12.77 -22.65
CA ARG A 491 -13.45 13.80 -23.49
C ARG A 491 -14.26 15.08 -23.63
N ASP A 492 -15.58 14.98 -23.65
CA ASP A 492 -16.54 16.07 -23.84
C ASP A 492 -17.14 16.59 -22.53
N MET A 493 -16.47 16.37 -21.39
CA MET A 493 -16.92 16.82 -20.06
C MET A 493 -17.23 18.32 -20.05
N ALA A 494 -18.44 18.68 -19.62
CA ALA A 494 -18.84 20.07 -19.38
C ALA A 494 -18.23 20.60 -18.08
N ARG A 495 -17.85 21.88 -18.07
CA ARG A 495 -17.41 22.61 -16.86
C ARG A 495 -18.49 23.62 -16.45
N ASP A 496 -19.58 23.11 -15.93
CA ASP A 496 -20.77 23.88 -15.52
C ASP A 496 -21.23 23.58 -14.08
N GLY A 497 -20.35 22.89 -13.32
CA GLY A 497 -20.62 22.47 -11.95
C GLY A 497 -21.52 21.25 -11.83
N SER A 498 -21.84 20.57 -12.93
CA SER A 498 -22.81 19.46 -12.93
C SER A 498 -22.16 18.08 -12.72
N GLN A 499 -20.84 17.96 -12.80
CA GLN A 499 -20.18 16.67 -12.78
C GLN A 499 -20.21 15.99 -11.41
N ARG A 500 -20.40 14.68 -11.40
CA ARG A 500 -20.21 13.85 -10.21
C ARG A 500 -18.73 13.52 -10.07
N VAL A 501 -18.12 13.84 -8.94
CA VAL A 501 -16.70 13.60 -8.69
C VAL A 501 -16.52 12.53 -7.62
N LEU A 502 -15.67 11.54 -7.90
CA LEU A 502 -15.10 10.64 -6.90
C LEU A 502 -13.62 10.98 -6.74
N LEU A 503 -13.26 11.56 -5.59
CA LEU A 503 -11.90 11.98 -5.27
C LEU A 503 -11.23 10.95 -4.36
N ASN A 504 -10.10 10.40 -4.80
CA ASN A 504 -9.24 9.52 -4.02
C ASN A 504 -7.98 10.27 -3.57
N ALA A 505 -7.51 10.00 -2.34
CA ALA A 505 -6.25 10.52 -1.84
C ALA A 505 -5.66 9.61 -0.74
N TYR A 506 -4.37 9.81 -0.42
CA TYR A 506 -3.66 9.05 0.61
C TYR A 506 -2.88 9.93 1.59
N GLY A 507 -1.84 10.65 1.16
CA GLY A 507 -1.13 11.67 1.93
C GLY A 507 -0.36 11.13 3.14
N GLY A 508 0.56 10.19 2.95
CA GLY A 508 1.42 9.67 4.03
C GLY A 508 2.38 8.59 3.57
N PHE A 509 3.30 8.21 4.46
CA PHE A 509 4.23 7.09 4.29
C PHE A 509 5.13 7.17 3.05
N ASN A 510 5.36 8.35 2.53
CA ASN A 510 6.14 8.52 1.29
C ASN A 510 5.55 7.76 0.08
N VAL A 511 4.22 7.51 0.08
CA VAL A 511 3.53 6.79 -0.99
C VAL A 511 3.17 7.75 -2.10
N SER A 512 3.63 7.45 -3.32
CA SER A 512 3.32 8.24 -4.52
C SER A 512 2.07 7.70 -5.22
N LEU A 513 1.06 8.56 -5.41
CA LEU A 513 -0.11 8.23 -6.22
C LEU A 513 0.10 8.73 -7.64
N LEU A 514 0.42 7.82 -8.56
CA LEU A 514 0.66 8.14 -9.97
C LEU A 514 -0.56 7.79 -10.83
N PRO A 515 -0.68 8.36 -12.05
CA PRO A 515 -1.85 8.15 -12.92
C PRO A 515 -1.81 6.78 -13.63
N GLY A 516 -1.86 5.71 -12.83
CA GLY A 516 -1.91 4.32 -13.29
C GLY A 516 -3.30 3.87 -13.76
N PHE A 517 -3.37 2.66 -14.26
CA PHE A 517 -4.61 2.06 -14.76
C PHE A 517 -5.56 1.66 -13.62
N GLN A 518 -6.70 2.32 -13.54
CA GLN A 518 -7.72 2.11 -12.50
C GLN A 518 -9.00 1.51 -13.10
N ARG A 519 -9.15 0.18 -13.02
CA ARG A 519 -10.33 -0.53 -13.56
C ARG A 519 -11.66 -0.04 -13.00
N ASN A 520 -11.68 0.20 -11.71
CA ASN A 520 -12.87 0.74 -11.03
C ASN A 520 -13.21 2.16 -11.49
N ALA A 521 -12.21 3.01 -11.75
CA ALA A 521 -12.44 4.36 -12.24
C ALA A 521 -13.09 4.37 -13.62
N LEU A 522 -12.79 3.37 -14.48
CA LEU A 522 -13.43 3.24 -15.80
C LEU A 522 -14.95 3.16 -15.68
N TYR A 523 -15.46 2.39 -14.74
CA TYR A 523 -16.91 2.31 -14.47
C TYR A 523 -17.51 3.70 -14.22
N TRP A 524 -16.84 4.50 -13.37
CA TRP A 524 -17.30 5.84 -13.01
C TRP A 524 -17.28 6.81 -14.20
N ILE A 525 -16.20 6.76 -15.00
CA ILE A 525 -15.99 7.60 -16.18
C ILE A 525 -17.02 7.26 -17.27
N GLU A 526 -17.25 5.97 -17.55
CA GLU A 526 -18.26 5.51 -18.53
C GLU A 526 -19.67 6.00 -18.20
N ARG A 527 -19.96 6.24 -16.92
CA ARG A 527 -21.24 6.79 -16.45
C ARG A 527 -21.23 8.32 -16.35
N GLY A 528 -20.26 8.98 -16.95
CA GLY A 528 -20.12 10.44 -16.99
C GLY A 528 -19.58 11.06 -15.71
N GLY A 529 -19.00 10.27 -14.81
CA GLY A 529 -18.33 10.78 -13.61
C GLY A 529 -16.90 11.24 -13.88
N VAL A 530 -16.35 12.00 -12.95
CA VAL A 530 -14.95 12.42 -12.91
C VAL A 530 -14.25 11.65 -11.79
N TYR A 531 -13.18 10.92 -12.10
CA TYR A 531 -12.33 10.28 -11.11
C TYR A 531 -11.08 11.12 -10.89
N ALA A 532 -10.91 11.66 -9.70
CA ALA A 532 -9.81 12.54 -9.34
C ALA A 532 -8.90 11.92 -8.30
N VAL A 533 -7.61 12.26 -8.34
CA VAL A 533 -6.61 11.88 -7.35
C VAL A 533 -5.79 13.10 -6.95
N ALA A 534 -5.65 13.34 -5.65
CA ALA A 534 -4.86 14.42 -5.10
C ALA A 534 -3.51 13.91 -4.57
N ASN A 535 -2.43 14.58 -4.97
CA ASN A 535 -1.06 14.30 -4.52
C ASN A 535 -0.73 15.22 -3.34
N LEU A 536 -1.15 14.80 -2.15
CA LEU A 536 -1.04 15.58 -0.93
C LEU A 536 0.36 15.48 -0.32
N ARG A 537 0.76 16.47 0.49
CA ARG A 537 1.92 16.35 1.38
C ARG A 537 1.85 15.04 2.18
N GLY A 538 2.99 14.51 2.61
CA GLY A 538 3.10 13.17 3.19
C GLY A 538 3.31 12.07 2.16
N GLY A 539 2.98 12.28 0.88
CA GLY A 539 3.32 11.42 -0.25
C GLY A 539 4.78 11.53 -0.70
N GLY A 540 5.17 10.72 -1.70
CA GLY A 540 6.54 10.64 -2.22
C GLY A 540 6.77 11.36 -3.55
N GLU A 541 5.74 11.89 -4.18
CA GLU A 541 5.76 12.38 -5.56
C GLU A 541 6.84 13.44 -5.84
N PHE A 542 7.18 14.24 -4.81
CA PHE A 542 8.16 15.32 -4.90
C PHE A 542 9.37 15.08 -3.98
N GLY A 543 9.57 13.85 -3.50
CA GLY A 543 10.68 13.42 -2.66
C GLY A 543 10.46 13.60 -1.17
N GLU A 544 11.51 13.37 -0.38
CA GLU A 544 11.45 13.29 1.08
C GLU A 544 10.97 14.59 1.75
N ALA A 545 11.31 15.75 1.20
CA ALA A 545 10.82 17.03 1.75
C ALA A 545 9.29 17.15 1.66
N TRP A 546 8.67 16.55 0.64
CA TRP A 546 7.22 16.48 0.49
C TRP A 546 6.59 15.53 1.51
N HIS A 547 7.24 14.39 1.75
CA HIS A 547 6.84 13.43 2.78
C HIS A 547 6.90 14.09 4.17
N GLN A 548 8.04 14.66 4.54
CA GLN A 548 8.23 15.31 5.83
C GLN A 548 7.33 16.54 6.06
N ALA A 549 6.88 17.19 5.00
CA ALA A 549 5.92 18.28 5.09
C ALA A 549 4.48 17.83 5.46
N GLY A 550 4.22 16.50 5.55
CA GLY A 550 2.93 15.92 5.88
C GLY A 550 2.97 14.79 6.91
N ASN A 551 4.05 14.64 7.67
CA ASN A 551 4.15 13.64 8.75
C ASN A 551 4.33 14.30 10.12
N LEU A 552 4.23 13.52 11.21
CA LEU A 552 4.42 13.96 12.59
C LEU A 552 3.64 15.25 12.89
N GLY A 553 4.28 16.27 13.45
CA GLY A 553 3.68 17.57 13.74
C GLY A 553 3.18 18.35 12.53
N ASN A 554 3.49 17.90 11.31
CA ASN A 554 3.02 18.49 10.05
C ASN A 554 1.76 17.81 9.48
N LYS A 555 1.23 16.76 10.13
CA LYS A 555 0.11 15.95 9.60
C LYS A 555 -1.14 16.77 9.26
N GLU A 556 -1.42 17.84 9.98
CA GLU A 556 -2.50 18.78 9.69
C GLU A 556 -2.43 19.38 8.27
N LYS A 557 -1.22 19.52 7.71
CA LYS A 557 -0.99 20.06 6.37
C LYS A 557 -1.59 19.17 5.27
N VAL A 558 -1.65 17.86 5.50
CA VAL A 558 -2.28 16.89 4.59
C VAL A 558 -3.77 17.16 4.48
N PHE A 559 -4.41 17.43 5.60
CA PHE A 559 -5.86 17.69 5.67
C PHE A 559 -6.19 19.07 5.08
N GLU A 560 -5.35 20.08 5.31
CA GLU A 560 -5.47 21.41 4.65
C GLU A 560 -5.34 21.29 3.13
N ASP A 561 -4.42 20.48 2.63
CA ASP A 561 -4.27 20.21 1.20
C ASP A 561 -5.52 19.55 0.61
N MET A 562 -6.05 18.53 1.29
CA MET A 562 -7.28 17.84 0.85
C MET A 562 -8.48 18.78 0.85
N GLU A 563 -8.64 19.59 1.90
CA GLU A 563 -9.71 20.58 1.99
C GLU A 563 -9.64 21.59 0.84
N ALA A 564 -8.45 22.09 0.52
CA ALA A 564 -8.27 23.00 -0.60
C ALA A 564 -8.65 22.36 -1.94
N VAL A 565 -8.26 21.09 -2.17
CA VAL A 565 -8.63 20.36 -3.38
C VAL A 565 -10.12 20.13 -3.49
N VAL A 566 -10.79 19.71 -2.41
CA VAL A 566 -12.25 19.47 -2.42
C VAL A 566 -12.99 20.78 -2.71
N ARG A 567 -12.62 21.90 -2.05
CA ARG A 567 -13.21 23.24 -2.27
C ARG A 567 -12.95 23.73 -3.71
N TRP A 568 -11.78 23.49 -4.27
CA TRP A 568 -11.48 23.81 -5.67
C TRP A 568 -12.37 23.03 -6.63
N LEU A 569 -12.52 21.70 -6.43
CA LEU A 569 -13.40 20.86 -7.23
C LEU A 569 -14.86 21.29 -7.16
N GLY A 570 -15.32 21.67 -5.96
CA GLY A 570 -16.71 22.10 -5.70
C GLY A 570 -17.04 23.54 -6.04
N GLY A 571 -16.08 24.31 -6.57
CA GLY A 571 -16.27 25.74 -6.84
C GLY A 571 -15.47 26.25 -8.04
N GLU A 572 -14.24 26.72 -7.81
CA GLU A 572 -13.43 27.46 -8.79
C GLU A 572 -13.13 26.65 -10.06
N SER A 573 -13.00 25.33 -9.97
CA SER A 573 -12.72 24.47 -11.13
C SER A 573 -13.82 24.49 -12.19
N GLY A 574 -15.06 24.83 -11.79
CA GLY A 574 -16.26 24.70 -12.60
C GLY A 574 -16.63 23.24 -12.92
N ILE A 575 -16.00 22.26 -12.26
CA ILE A 575 -16.26 20.84 -12.52
C ILE A 575 -17.50 20.37 -11.77
N SER A 576 -17.58 20.64 -10.47
CA SER A 576 -18.58 20.09 -9.59
C SER A 576 -19.08 21.12 -8.55
N ARG A 577 -19.86 20.64 -7.60
CA ARG A 577 -20.33 21.35 -6.41
C ARG A 577 -20.33 20.39 -5.23
N PRO A 578 -20.35 20.84 -3.95
CA PRO A 578 -20.25 19.98 -2.78
C PRO A 578 -21.22 18.78 -2.78
N GLU A 579 -22.46 18.99 -3.20
CA GLU A 579 -23.50 17.96 -3.23
C GLU A 579 -23.27 16.87 -4.29
N ARG A 580 -22.24 17.01 -5.13
CA ARG A 580 -21.88 16.06 -6.19
C ARG A 580 -20.45 15.55 -6.08
N ILE A 581 -19.82 15.71 -4.91
CA ILE A 581 -18.49 15.21 -4.60
C ILE A 581 -18.59 14.09 -3.57
N ALA A 582 -17.99 12.95 -3.87
CA ALA A 582 -17.66 11.91 -2.90
C ALA A 582 -16.14 11.82 -2.74
N ILE A 583 -15.70 11.54 -1.52
CA ILE A 583 -14.29 11.29 -1.21
C ILE A 583 -14.07 9.83 -0.79
N THR A 584 -12.93 9.26 -1.12
CA THR A 584 -12.60 7.88 -0.74
C THR A 584 -11.11 7.72 -0.43
N GLY A 585 -10.80 6.83 0.49
CA GLY A 585 -9.43 6.46 0.87
C GLY A 585 -9.41 5.29 1.83
N GLY A 586 -8.30 4.58 1.86
CA GLY A 586 -8.12 3.42 2.75
C GLY A 586 -6.84 3.53 3.58
N SER A 587 -6.75 2.83 4.72
CA SER A 587 -5.58 2.85 5.60
C SER A 587 -5.28 4.28 6.09
N ASN A 588 -4.08 4.81 5.86
CA ASN A 588 -3.79 6.24 6.08
C ASN A 588 -4.75 7.18 5.30
N GLY A 589 -5.17 6.77 4.08
CA GLY A 589 -6.24 7.46 3.36
C GLY A 589 -7.58 7.39 4.09
N GLY A 590 -7.84 6.34 4.87
CA GLY A 590 -9.00 6.24 5.76
C GLY A 590 -8.91 7.23 6.94
N LEU A 591 -7.72 7.42 7.53
CA LEU A 591 -7.49 8.51 8.49
C LEU A 591 -7.80 9.87 7.86
N LEU A 592 -7.32 10.12 6.64
CA LEU A 592 -7.62 11.33 5.88
C LEU A 592 -9.14 11.53 5.71
N MET A 593 -9.88 10.47 5.36
CA MET A 593 -11.35 10.54 5.25
C MET A 593 -11.97 10.89 6.60
N GLY A 594 -11.57 10.25 7.69
CA GLY A 594 -12.04 10.55 9.04
C GLY A 594 -11.77 12.00 9.46
N ALA A 595 -10.58 12.52 9.15
CA ALA A 595 -10.21 13.90 9.39
C ALA A 595 -11.10 14.88 8.60
N MET A 596 -11.37 14.59 7.33
CA MET A 596 -12.24 15.43 6.49
C MET A 596 -13.70 15.43 6.98
N ILE A 597 -14.23 14.28 7.41
CA ILE A 597 -15.57 14.15 8.02
C ILE A 597 -15.72 15.10 9.21
N THR A 598 -14.72 15.18 10.08
CA THR A 598 -14.80 15.97 11.31
C THR A 598 -14.37 17.43 11.13
N ARG A 599 -13.62 17.75 10.07
CA ARG A 599 -13.05 19.07 9.78
C ARG A 599 -13.90 19.92 8.85
N ALA A 600 -14.34 19.35 7.72
CA ALA A 600 -15.01 20.09 6.63
C ALA A 600 -16.17 19.27 6.02
N PRO A 601 -17.12 18.80 6.85
CA PRO A 601 -18.23 17.93 6.41
C PRO A 601 -19.09 18.54 5.32
N GLU A 602 -19.18 19.87 5.27
CA GLU A 602 -20.01 20.63 4.32
C GLU A 602 -19.45 20.67 2.89
N THR A 603 -18.24 20.16 2.66
CA THR A 603 -17.54 20.29 1.37
C THR A 603 -17.79 19.14 0.39
N PHE A 604 -18.44 18.07 0.83
CA PHE A 604 -18.76 16.87 0.04
C PHE A 604 -20.03 16.19 0.55
N ALA A 605 -20.67 15.42 -0.32
CA ALA A 605 -21.94 14.76 -0.02
C ALA A 605 -21.79 13.35 0.56
N ALA A 606 -20.72 12.64 0.23
CA ALA A 606 -20.52 11.26 0.66
C ALA A 606 -19.05 10.91 0.88
N THR A 607 -18.81 9.96 1.78
CA THR A 607 -17.49 9.42 2.08
C THR A 607 -17.52 7.91 2.12
N VAL A 608 -16.58 7.26 1.43
CA VAL A 608 -16.29 5.83 1.60
C VAL A 608 -14.89 5.66 2.17
N SER A 609 -14.81 5.23 3.42
CA SER A 609 -13.57 5.11 4.18
C SER A 609 -13.28 3.65 4.51
N GLY A 610 -12.16 3.12 4.03
CA GLY A 610 -11.77 1.72 4.22
C GLY A 610 -10.62 1.55 5.20
N VAL A 611 -10.73 0.58 6.13
CA VAL A 611 -9.65 0.14 7.05
C VAL A 611 -8.83 1.30 7.64
N GLY A 612 -9.52 2.37 8.05
CA GLY A 612 -8.90 3.62 8.47
C GLY A 612 -8.51 3.64 9.95
N LEU A 613 -7.55 4.52 10.27
CA LEU A 613 -7.17 4.83 11.65
C LEU A 613 -7.99 6.06 12.11
N TYR A 614 -8.79 5.90 13.14
CA TYR A 614 -9.65 7.01 13.60
C TYR A 614 -9.38 7.44 15.03
N ASP A 615 -8.91 6.54 15.89
CA ASP A 615 -8.41 6.85 17.24
C ASP A 615 -6.88 6.95 17.21
N MET A 616 -6.38 8.17 17.04
CA MET A 616 -4.94 8.41 16.94
C MET A 616 -4.23 8.49 18.29
N VAL A 617 -4.99 8.56 19.39
CA VAL A 617 -4.37 8.54 20.72
C VAL A 617 -3.94 7.13 21.10
N ARG A 618 -4.73 6.14 20.72
CA ARG A 618 -4.50 4.74 21.10
C ARG A 618 -3.98 3.84 19.97
N TYR A 619 -3.80 4.38 18.76
CA TYR A 619 -3.49 3.56 17.58
C TYR A 619 -2.28 2.64 17.78
N HIS A 620 -1.24 3.12 18.46
CA HIS A 620 0.03 2.40 18.65
C HIS A 620 -0.08 1.21 19.62
N HIS A 621 -1.18 1.08 20.36
CA HIS A 621 -1.47 -0.09 21.20
C HIS A 621 -2.02 -1.28 20.41
N PHE A 622 -2.37 -1.11 19.14
CA PHE A 622 -2.87 -2.20 18.30
C PHE A 622 -1.76 -2.68 17.35
N PRO A 623 -1.17 -3.88 17.58
CA PRO A 623 -0.17 -4.40 16.65
C PRO A 623 -0.66 -4.47 15.19
N PRO A 624 0.15 -4.06 14.20
CA PRO A 624 1.57 -3.65 14.23
C PRO A 624 1.79 -2.13 14.31
N ALA A 625 0.86 -1.35 14.81
CA ALA A 625 0.83 0.10 14.60
C ALA A 625 1.94 0.87 15.34
N GLU A 626 2.70 0.24 16.24
CA GLU A 626 3.95 0.81 16.78
C GLU A 626 4.97 1.11 15.67
N LEU A 627 4.94 0.35 14.57
CA LEU A 627 5.75 0.60 13.37
C LEU A 627 5.52 1.99 12.76
N TRP A 628 4.38 2.62 13.02
CA TRP A 628 3.96 3.90 12.41
C TRP A 628 4.23 5.11 13.28
N VAL A 629 4.86 4.95 14.44
CA VAL A 629 5.22 6.06 15.34
C VAL A 629 6.15 7.07 14.62
N THR A 630 6.99 6.60 13.71
CA THR A 630 7.83 7.47 12.88
C THR A 630 7.06 8.32 11.86
N GLU A 631 5.80 7.98 11.58
CA GLU A 631 4.90 8.74 10.68
C GLU A 631 3.95 9.67 11.45
N TYR A 632 3.39 9.18 12.57
CA TYR A 632 2.32 9.89 13.29
C TYR A 632 2.75 10.49 14.64
N GLY A 633 3.78 9.91 15.27
CA GLY A 633 4.12 10.20 16.67
C GLY A 633 3.39 9.27 17.65
N SER A 634 3.69 9.40 18.93
CA SER A 634 3.12 8.59 20.02
C SER A 634 2.45 9.46 21.07
N ALA A 635 1.33 8.98 21.62
CA ALA A 635 0.68 9.62 22.76
C ALA A 635 1.49 9.51 24.08
N GLU A 636 2.54 8.68 24.09
CA GLU A 636 3.50 8.58 25.22
C GLU A 636 4.44 9.80 25.31
N ASP A 637 4.52 10.63 24.28
CA ASP A 637 5.21 11.92 24.29
C ASP A 637 4.21 13.06 24.42
N GLU A 638 4.44 13.97 25.39
CA GLU A 638 3.53 15.09 25.69
C GLU A 638 3.28 16.01 24.49
N THR A 639 4.31 16.28 23.71
CA THR A 639 4.23 17.17 22.53
C THR A 639 3.45 16.49 21.42
N GLN A 640 3.72 15.20 21.18
CA GLN A 640 3.11 14.42 20.12
C GLN A 640 1.65 14.08 20.43
N LEU A 641 1.29 13.86 21.72
CA LEU A 641 -0.13 13.76 22.13
C LEU A 641 -0.92 15.00 21.66
N GLY A 642 -0.32 16.20 21.79
CA GLY A 642 -0.93 17.43 21.29
C GLY A 642 -1.21 17.41 19.79
N TRP A 643 -0.27 16.87 18.99
CA TRP A 643 -0.48 16.70 17.54
C TRP A 643 -1.62 15.71 17.25
N LEU A 644 -1.59 14.55 17.90
CA LEU A 644 -2.57 13.48 17.69
C LEU A 644 -3.98 13.93 18.05
N LEU A 645 -4.19 14.58 19.17
CA LEU A 645 -5.49 15.15 19.59
C LEU A 645 -5.97 16.24 18.64
N GLY A 646 -5.04 16.99 18.02
CA GLY A 646 -5.33 18.04 17.05
C GLY A 646 -6.13 17.51 15.84
N TYR A 647 -5.90 16.27 15.42
CA TYR A 647 -6.53 15.70 14.23
C TYR A 647 -7.21 14.34 14.42
N SER A 648 -7.13 13.69 15.58
CA SER A 648 -7.73 12.36 15.80
C SER A 648 -9.24 12.36 15.49
N PRO A 649 -9.70 11.71 14.41
CA PRO A 649 -11.10 11.80 13.99
C PRO A 649 -12.09 11.43 15.07
N TYR A 650 -11.82 10.35 15.82
CA TYR A 650 -12.67 9.86 16.89
C TYR A 650 -12.91 10.91 17.99
N HIS A 651 -11.84 11.63 18.40
CA HIS A 651 -11.89 12.65 19.45
C HIS A 651 -12.41 14.01 18.96
N ARG A 652 -12.63 14.15 17.66
CA ARG A 652 -13.12 15.38 17.05
C ARG A 652 -14.57 15.32 16.59
N VAL A 653 -15.24 14.21 16.84
CA VAL A 653 -16.69 14.09 16.61
C VAL A 653 -17.44 15.10 17.49
N ARG A 654 -18.40 15.80 16.92
CA ARG A 654 -19.16 16.86 17.61
C ARG A 654 -20.67 16.66 17.39
N GLU A 655 -21.44 16.81 18.44
CA GLU A 655 -22.89 16.81 18.36
C GLU A 655 -23.43 18.00 17.55
N GLY A 656 -24.54 17.80 16.85
CA GLY A 656 -25.24 18.86 16.11
C GLY A 656 -24.56 19.30 14.80
N VAL A 657 -23.58 18.54 14.33
CA VAL A 657 -22.96 18.71 13.00
C VAL A 657 -23.76 17.88 11.99
N ASP A 658 -24.15 18.48 10.87
CA ASP A 658 -24.74 17.79 9.73
C ASP A 658 -23.62 17.05 8.95
N TYR A 659 -23.38 15.78 9.31
CA TYR A 659 -22.36 14.96 8.66
C TYR A 659 -22.82 14.51 7.27
N PRO A 660 -21.90 14.34 6.28
CA PRO A 660 -22.22 13.76 4.99
C PRO A 660 -22.65 12.29 5.15
N ALA A 661 -23.14 11.67 4.09
CA ALA A 661 -23.35 10.23 4.08
C ALA A 661 -22.01 9.49 4.22
N ILE A 662 -21.90 8.51 5.13
CA ILE A 662 -20.63 7.86 5.48
C ILE A 662 -20.78 6.35 5.38
N LEU A 663 -19.87 5.70 4.64
CA LEU A 663 -19.67 4.25 4.66
C LEU A 663 -18.26 3.94 5.15
N ILE A 664 -18.17 3.36 6.35
CA ILE A 664 -16.93 2.85 6.93
C ILE A 664 -16.86 1.35 6.72
N THR A 665 -15.77 0.88 6.11
CA THR A 665 -15.52 -0.54 5.90
C THR A 665 -14.25 -0.98 6.60
N THR A 666 -14.25 -2.17 7.19
CA THR A 666 -13.08 -2.81 7.80
C THR A 666 -13.08 -4.30 7.52
N ALA A 667 -12.03 -5.02 7.91
CA ALA A 667 -11.86 -6.44 7.62
C ALA A 667 -11.49 -7.23 8.87
N ASP A 668 -11.96 -8.47 8.98
CA ASP A 668 -11.79 -9.30 10.18
C ASP A 668 -10.40 -9.97 10.28
N HIS A 669 -9.71 -10.14 9.14
CA HIS A 669 -8.34 -10.65 9.08
C HIS A 669 -7.31 -9.56 8.76
N ASP A 670 -7.65 -8.29 9.01
CA ASP A 670 -6.73 -7.19 8.82
C ASP A 670 -5.60 -7.25 9.86
N THR A 671 -4.40 -7.61 9.40
CA THR A 671 -3.19 -7.72 10.24
C THR A 671 -2.37 -6.43 10.27
N ARG A 672 -2.93 -5.29 9.81
CA ARG A 672 -2.29 -3.98 9.79
C ARG A 672 -3.07 -2.96 10.61
N VAL A 673 -4.35 -2.74 10.31
CA VAL A 673 -5.20 -1.78 11.01
C VAL A 673 -6.31 -2.50 11.76
N HIS A 674 -6.28 -2.39 13.07
CA HIS A 674 -7.26 -3.04 13.93
C HIS A 674 -8.67 -2.45 13.70
N TRP A 675 -9.66 -3.31 13.56
CA TRP A 675 -11.06 -2.92 13.31
C TRP A 675 -11.69 -2.04 14.41
N ALA A 676 -11.09 -1.99 15.60
CA ALA A 676 -11.52 -1.15 16.71
C ALA A 676 -11.62 0.34 16.35
N HIS A 677 -10.73 0.84 15.48
CA HIS A 677 -10.82 2.18 14.96
C HIS A 677 -12.17 2.45 14.30
N SER A 678 -12.59 1.52 13.44
CA SER A 678 -13.83 1.64 12.67
C SER A 678 -15.09 1.51 13.54
N THR A 679 -15.10 0.59 14.52
CA THR A 679 -16.24 0.39 15.42
C THR A 679 -16.48 1.61 16.31
N LYS A 680 -15.41 2.11 16.96
CA LYS A 680 -15.47 3.28 17.86
C LYS A 680 -15.91 4.53 17.11
N PHE A 681 -15.30 4.82 15.98
CA PHE A 681 -15.60 6.02 15.20
C PHE A 681 -17.01 6.02 14.65
N THR A 682 -17.50 4.87 14.15
CA THR A 682 -18.89 4.74 13.68
C THR A 682 -19.89 4.97 14.80
N ALA A 683 -19.67 4.35 15.98
CA ALA A 683 -20.56 4.52 17.12
C ALA A 683 -20.62 6.00 17.58
N ALA A 684 -19.46 6.67 17.64
CA ALA A 684 -19.39 8.08 17.99
C ALA A 684 -20.13 8.99 17.01
N LEU A 685 -19.96 8.77 15.70
CA LEU A 685 -20.65 9.54 14.66
C LEU A 685 -22.16 9.33 14.71
N GLN A 686 -22.64 8.09 14.85
CA GLN A 686 -24.06 7.76 14.96
C GLN A 686 -24.71 8.40 16.18
N GLU A 687 -24.01 8.47 17.31
CA GLU A 687 -24.50 9.16 18.49
C GLU A 687 -24.57 10.67 18.28
N ALA A 688 -23.52 11.27 17.69
CA ALA A 688 -23.42 12.70 17.48
C ALA A 688 -24.45 13.24 16.47
N GLU A 689 -24.78 12.48 15.44
CA GLU A 689 -25.82 12.82 14.48
C GLU A 689 -27.21 12.67 15.09
N GLY A 690 -27.39 11.65 15.94
CA GLY A 690 -28.68 11.32 16.53
C GLY A 690 -29.65 10.68 15.51
N GLY A 691 -30.93 10.59 15.86
CA GLY A 691 -31.93 9.95 15.04
C GLY A 691 -31.93 8.42 15.10
N ALA A 692 -32.97 7.81 14.56
CA ALA A 692 -33.15 6.36 14.61
C ALA A 692 -32.42 5.60 13.47
N ASP A 693 -32.12 6.25 12.36
CA ASP A 693 -31.52 5.64 11.17
C ASP A 693 -30.60 6.63 10.43
N PRO A 694 -29.43 6.99 11.03
CA PRO A 694 -28.49 7.94 10.43
C PRO A 694 -27.84 7.41 9.16
N ASP A 695 -27.47 8.31 8.22
CA ASP A 695 -26.75 7.97 6.97
C ASP A 695 -25.25 7.61 7.22
N ILE A 696 -24.99 6.98 8.36
CA ILE A 696 -23.67 6.50 8.81
C ILE A 696 -23.71 4.99 8.90
N PHE A 697 -22.95 4.35 8.02
CA PHE A 697 -22.93 2.91 7.80
C PHE A 697 -21.59 2.29 8.14
N PHE A 698 -21.64 1.09 8.74
CA PHE A 698 -20.46 0.26 9.03
C PHE A 698 -20.60 -1.10 8.34
N TYR A 699 -19.53 -1.58 7.75
CA TYR A 699 -19.49 -2.91 7.14
C TYR A 699 -18.18 -3.65 7.47
N MET A 700 -18.30 -4.79 8.18
CA MET A 700 -17.19 -5.71 8.39
C MET A 700 -17.11 -6.70 7.24
N VAL A 701 -16.01 -6.69 6.52
CA VAL A 701 -15.72 -7.69 5.50
C VAL A 701 -15.13 -8.94 6.17
N ARG A 702 -15.64 -10.13 5.80
CA ARG A 702 -15.23 -11.39 6.41
C ARG A 702 -14.19 -12.12 5.55
N GLN A 703 -13.25 -12.82 6.21
CA GLN A 703 -12.20 -13.63 5.60
C GLN A 703 -11.33 -12.84 4.60
N VAL A 704 -11.02 -11.61 4.95
CA VAL A 704 -10.20 -10.70 4.13
C VAL A 704 -9.25 -9.92 5.04
N GLY A 705 -8.01 -9.72 4.57
CA GLY A 705 -7.01 -8.92 5.24
C GLY A 705 -7.04 -7.43 4.85
N HIS A 706 -5.92 -6.75 5.02
CA HIS A 706 -5.77 -5.31 4.71
C HIS A 706 -5.80 -5.01 3.20
N GLY A 707 -5.78 -6.05 2.34
CA GLY A 707 -5.86 -5.91 0.90
C GLY A 707 -4.96 -6.82 0.09
N ALA A 708 -3.85 -7.27 0.65
CA ALA A 708 -3.04 -8.31 0.05
C ALA A 708 -3.85 -9.61 -0.06
N GLY A 709 -3.62 -10.40 -1.11
CA GLY A 709 -4.29 -11.68 -1.30
C GLY A 709 -5.79 -11.62 -1.59
N THR A 710 -6.36 -10.44 -1.86
CA THR A 710 -7.79 -10.29 -2.14
C THR A 710 -8.18 -10.96 -3.46
N ARG A 711 -9.21 -11.81 -3.43
CA ARG A 711 -9.74 -12.45 -4.63
C ARG A 711 -10.43 -11.45 -5.57
N ARG A 712 -10.54 -11.81 -6.87
CA ARG A 712 -11.26 -11.00 -7.86
C ARG A 712 -12.71 -10.76 -7.44
N SER A 713 -13.42 -11.84 -7.08
CA SER A 713 -14.83 -11.76 -6.65
C SER A 713 -15.01 -10.82 -5.46
N ASP A 714 -14.10 -10.89 -4.51
CA ASP A 714 -14.07 -10.02 -3.34
C ASP A 714 -13.85 -8.54 -3.73
N THR A 715 -12.97 -8.28 -4.69
CA THR A 715 -12.72 -6.96 -5.25
C THR A 715 -13.95 -6.41 -5.99
N VAL A 716 -14.68 -7.25 -6.73
CA VAL A 716 -15.93 -6.88 -7.42
C VAL A 716 -16.96 -6.40 -6.41
N GLU A 717 -17.27 -7.18 -5.38
CA GLU A 717 -18.26 -6.84 -4.37
C GLU A 717 -17.90 -5.57 -3.59
N ARG A 718 -16.63 -5.32 -3.34
CA ARG A 718 -16.17 -4.06 -2.77
C ARG A 718 -16.55 -2.86 -3.62
N TYR A 719 -16.21 -2.89 -4.92
CA TYR A 719 -16.53 -1.76 -5.79
C TYR A 719 -18.01 -1.65 -6.08
N VAL A 720 -18.74 -2.76 -6.10
CA VAL A 720 -20.21 -2.72 -6.13
C VAL A 720 -20.74 -1.98 -4.91
N ARG A 721 -20.28 -2.28 -3.68
CA ARG A 721 -20.67 -1.54 -2.48
C ARG A 721 -20.33 -0.06 -2.56
N LEU A 722 -19.08 0.27 -2.94
CA LEU A 722 -18.63 1.66 -3.07
C LEU A 722 -19.52 2.43 -4.04
N TYR A 723 -19.69 1.92 -5.25
CA TYR A 723 -20.46 2.65 -6.27
C TYR A 723 -21.96 2.67 -6.00
N THR A 724 -22.54 1.60 -5.45
CA THR A 724 -23.92 1.59 -4.98
C THR A 724 -24.14 2.71 -3.96
N PHE A 725 -23.25 2.85 -2.98
CA PHE A 725 -23.31 3.91 -1.98
C PHE A 725 -23.12 5.30 -2.61
N VAL A 726 -22.05 5.50 -3.38
CA VAL A 726 -21.75 6.80 -4.00
C VAL A 726 -22.88 7.25 -4.96
N GLU A 727 -23.39 6.35 -5.79
CA GLU A 727 -24.49 6.67 -6.73
C GLU A 727 -25.79 7.02 -6.01
N ARG A 728 -26.05 6.43 -4.86
CA ARG A 728 -27.22 6.75 -4.03
C ARG A 728 -27.23 8.21 -3.59
N TYR A 729 -26.05 8.75 -3.19
CA TYR A 729 -25.95 10.08 -2.63
C TYR A 729 -25.50 11.15 -3.64
N LEU A 730 -24.94 10.79 -4.79
CA LEU A 730 -24.56 11.72 -5.86
C LEU A 730 -25.49 11.67 -7.08
N GLY A 731 -26.50 10.80 -7.10
CA GLY A 731 -27.45 10.65 -8.20
C GLY A 731 -28.43 11.81 -8.34
N ASP A 732 -29.02 11.97 -9.53
CA ASP A 732 -29.97 13.07 -9.83
C ASP A 732 -31.32 12.94 -9.08
N GLY A 733 -31.52 11.89 -8.33
CA GLY A 733 -32.69 11.65 -7.47
C GLY A 733 -32.39 11.67 -5.97
N ALA A 734 -31.17 12.03 -5.57
CA ALA A 734 -30.81 12.14 -4.16
C ALA A 734 -31.46 13.36 -3.52
N SER A 735 -32.60 13.16 -2.85
CA SER A 735 -33.11 14.10 -1.86
C SER A 735 -32.62 13.68 -0.49
N ARG A 736 -31.85 14.53 0.18
CA ARG A 736 -31.58 14.40 1.63
C ARG A 736 -32.88 14.47 2.40
#